data_5f5a0c9bd1112e90d43f994857ec7727
#
_entry.id   5f5a0c9bd1112e90d43f994857ec7727
#
_cell.length_a   1.000
_cell.length_b   1.000
_cell.length_c   1.000
_cell.angle_alpha   90.00
_cell.angle_beta   90.00
_cell.angle_gamma   90.00
#
_symmetry.space_group_name_H-M   'P 1'
#
loop_
_entity.id
_entity.type
_entity.pdbx_description
1 polymer ?
#
loop_
_entity_poly.entity_id
_entity_poly.type
_entity_poly.pdbx_seq_one_letter_code
_entity_poly.pdbx_strand_id
1 'polypeptide(L)'
;MKRMKKLTSIGLVLAMTVGLLAGCSGSGSGNGEDASTSGGKGRYVEENWGDPLESQDDNNYSYIQTMMQLSDGTIRAIVSDSSDRGFSVKDSTDGGKTWGDASMDLSALDQLNLGDDNTDDDGNGDYAYVGNMTIDADGDLAFVYTQTHSETKDNVTSVDSTVKYYLLTKDGKLSEIAMEIPNLQKEQHYEYNASDDETGSKTDDPADSGASAESETEDDGVVINENGGSDNKGDTEASNGIQTLKLKDAENLYVADYNGAVYHVTTADGKIVATFDDMNYVNNMYLCGDKLLLDDYEKVYEYDTATDKKTAEHEALASVITSKGSVTIADYLKDGHTIYYSCTEGIYTYDLDKDTSEQIVDGNMSSLVSPSGNVEYLIPKDDGQILVKFSDYTGDTSEESFLNYAYDKDAAKRPDKELTIYTLKDDYTIRTLAAAYQKAHPDVYVKVESGVSGDDAVTTSDAIRTLNTEVMGGNGPDILLMDGLPVNSYVEKGLLADVSDTVNPLISDGKLFDKIAQTYKGDDGKIYAVPMTFKVPIVIGRKSDLDKLNNLSDFASLAQDFVKDHKKNENFIESYSLYSMVGDMMYSNSASWFKEDGSLDSDSLKSYLNDIKAIYNAAYETLSDKDKSDMDQMKQYYTSDDYEMDASWYGSDPSSMAMYIMAGMNRIAYGNMSGTSSLGDLASIMRKDADINYKALPGSVQNVYVPSDVIGINAKSKNIDTAKEFYAFALSADGQKAIDSYSGFPVNKERFDASLVDPDAGTEGYDPNASKGSWGMTDEDGNEISVDI
;
A
#
# COMPACT_ATOMS: atom_id res chain seq x y z
N MET A 1 -46.03 27.62 13.14
CA MET A 1 -45.24 26.46 12.79
C MET A 1 -43.73 26.59 13.01
N LYS A 2 -43.08 27.75 12.87
CA LYS A 2 -41.61 27.91 13.15
C LYS A 2 -41.18 27.83 14.64
N ARG A 3 -42.12 28.00 15.61
CA ARG A 3 -41.78 27.88 17.05
C ARG A 3 -41.90 26.47 17.61
N MET A 4 -42.59 25.55 16.92
CA MET A 4 -42.68 24.16 17.35
C MET A 4 -41.50 23.28 16.90
N LYS A 5 -40.81 23.66 15.82
CA LYS A 5 -39.60 22.94 15.37
C LYS A 5 -38.36 23.18 16.27
N LYS A 6 -38.29 24.30 17.01
CA LYS A 6 -37.19 24.56 17.96
C LYS A 6 -37.32 23.83 19.31
N LEU A 7 -38.54 23.44 19.68
CA LEU A 7 -38.75 22.69 20.93
C LEU A 7 -38.53 21.17 20.76
N THR A 8 -38.68 20.65 19.54
CA THR A 8 -38.38 19.24 19.21
C THR A 8 -36.91 18.99 19.09
N SER A 9 -36.10 19.94 18.61
CA SER A 9 -34.64 19.78 18.50
C SER A 9 -33.93 19.86 19.88
N ILE A 10 -34.45 20.64 20.82
CA ILE A 10 -33.89 20.71 22.18
C ILE A 10 -34.25 19.45 22.98
N GLY A 11 -35.43 18.85 22.74
CA GLY A 11 -35.82 17.58 23.38
C GLY A 11 -35.03 16.37 22.85
N LEU A 12 -34.62 16.40 21.60
CA LEU A 12 -33.84 15.33 21.00
C LEU A 12 -32.38 15.36 21.48
N VAL A 13 -31.80 16.56 21.61
CA VAL A 13 -30.43 16.71 22.12
C VAL A 13 -30.33 16.32 23.61
N LEU A 14 -31.38 16.58 24.40
CA LEU A 14 -31.40 16.13 25.80
C LEU A 14 -31.67 14.63 25.95
N ALA A 15 -32.33 14.00 24.98
CA ALA A 15 -32.57 12.55 24.96
C ALA A 15 -31.30 11.79 24.51
N MET A 16 -30.49 12.36 23.60
CA MET A 16 -29.21 11.78 23.22
C MET A 16 -28.14 11.88 24.30
N THR A 17 -28.08 12.99 25.05
CA THR A 17 -27.12 13.12 26.17
C THR A 17 -27.44 12.23 27.37
N VAL A 18 -28.70 11.82 27.57
CA VAL A 18 -29.07 10.84 28.61
C VAL A 18 -28.91 9.39 28.08
N GLY A 19 -28.97 9.15 26.75
CA GLY A 19 -28.72 7.86 26.14
C GLY A 19 -27.23 7.45 26.14
N LEU A 20 -26.32 8.41 26.05
CA LEU A 20 -24.88 8.16 26.09
C LEU A 20 -24.34 7.84 27.50
N LEU A 21 -25.08 8.18 28.56
CA LEU A 21 -24.74 7.82 29.95
C LEU A 21 -25.41 6.51 30.41
N ALA A 22 -26.34 5.95 29.63
CA ALA A 22 -27.03 4.69 29.94
C ALA A 22 -26.62 3.51 29.06
N GLY A 23 -25.74 3.73 28.06
CA GLY A 23 -25.22 2.72 27.13
C GLY A 23 -24.08 1.86 27.70
N CYS A 24 -23.60 2.13 28.91
CA CYS A 24 -22.57 1.32 29.59
C CYS A 24 -23.12 0.32 30.63
N SER A 25 -24.37 -0.11 30.49
CA SER A 25 -24.89 -1.23 31.30
C SER A 25 -25.95 -2.01 30.53
N GLY A 26 -25.54 -2.77 29.54
CA GLY A 26 -26.31 -3.77 28.84
C GLY A 26 -25.75 -5.15 29.16
N SER A 27 -26.42 -5.84 30.09
CA SER A 27 -26.14 -7.20 30.50
C SER A 27 -26.12 -8.19 29.32
N GLY A 28 -24.94 -8.64 28.95
CA GLY A 28 -24.75 -9.90 28.28
C GLY A 28 -23.77 -10.71 29.13
N SER A 29 -24.28 -11.76 29.77
CA SER A 29 -23.47 -12.69 30.55
C SER A 29 -22.59 -13.50 29.61
N GLY A 30 -21.40 -13.04 29.37
CA GLY A 30 -20.25 -13.80 28.93
C GLY A 30 -19.08 -13.28 29.74
N ASN A 31 -18.33 -14.16 30.41
CA ASN A 31 -17.10 -13.84 31.09
C ASN A 31 -16.05 -13.37 30.10
N GLY A 32 -16.20 -12.12 29.62
CA GLY A 32 -15.12 -11.37 29.02
C GLY A 32 -14.56 -10.48 30.11
N GLU A 33 -13.45 -10.83 30.70
CA GLU A 33 -12.67 -9.93 31.54
C GLU A 33 -12.26 -8.73 30.66
N ASP A 34 -12.60 -7.53 31.10
CA ASP A 34 -12.17 -6.27 30.54
C ASP A 34 -10.66 -6.31 30.24
N ALA A 35 -10.28 -6.16 28.97
CA ALA A 35 -8.89 -6.10 28.51
C ALA A 35 -8.09 -4.88 29.02
N SER A 36 -8.61 -4.13 30.01
CA SER A 36 -8.02 -2.89 30.52
C SER A 36 -7.27 -3.02 31.84
N THR A 37 -6.99 -4.24 32.32
CA THR A 37 -6.16 -4.40 33.53
C THR A 37 -4.75 -4.85 33.17
N SER A 38 -3.80 -3.91 33.21
CA SER A 38 -2.38 -4.19 33.36
C SER A 38 -2.21 -5.18 34.52
N GLY A 39 -1.77 -6.43 34.24
CA GLY A 39 -1.47 -7.45 35.28
C GLY A 39 -1.93 -8.86 35.00
N GLY A 40 -2.64 -9.17 33.93
CA GLY A 40 -2.93 -10.52 33.49
C GLY A 40 -1.69 -11.22 32.90
N LYS A 41 -1.62 -12.56 33.04
CA LYS A 41 -0.58 -13.39 32.40
C LYS A 41 -1.19 -14.27 31.35
N GLY A 42 -0.37 -14.64 30.36
CA GLY A 42 -0.70 -15.54 29.28
C GLY A 42 -1.01 -14.79 27.99
N ARG A 43 -0.14 -14.92 27.02
CA ARG A 43 -0.32 -14.44 25.64
C ARG A 43 0.52 -15.27 24.68
N TYR A 44 0.22 -15.15 23.40
CA TYR A 44 1.15 -15.60 22.37
C TYR A 44 2.37 -14.67 22.31
N VAL A 45 3.54 -15.29 22.17
CA VAL A 45 4.83 -14.60 22.02
C VAL A 45 5.39 -14.92 20.66
N GLU A 46 5.83 -13.91 19.95
CA GLU A 46 6.48 -14.01 18.65
C GLU A 46 7.94 -14.40 18.79
N GLU A 47 8.40 -15.30 17.94
CA GLU A 47 9.81 -15.60 17.68
C GLU A 47 10.04 -15.44 16.18
N ASN A 48 10.89 -14.51 15.76
CA ASN A 48 11.28 -14.33 14.36
C ASN A 48 12.42 -15.29 14.03
N TRP A 49 12.23 -16.12 13.01
CA TRP A 49 13.20 -17.11 12.55
C TRP A 49 13.98 -16.69 11.30
N GLY A 50 13.74 -15.47 10.79
CA GLY A 50 14.20 -15.02 9.47
C GLY A 50 13.53 -15.79 8.35
N ASP A 51 14.07 -15.73 7.14
CA ASP A 51 13.60 -16.55 6.03
C ASP A 51 14.58 -17.71 5.73
N PRO A 52 14.30 -18.92 6.19
CA PRO A 52 15.15 -20.09 5.93
C PRO A 52 15.00 -20.63 4.49
N LEU A 53 14.09 -20.10 3.68
CA LEU A 53 13.85 -20.46 2.29
C LEU A 53 14.38 -19.40 1.31
N GLU A 54 14.91 -18.28 1.81
CA GLU A 54 15.51 -17.22 1.01
C GLU A 54 16.69 -17.79 0.16
N SER A 55 16.74 -17.37 -1.10
CA SER A 55 17.88 -17.70 -1.96
C SER A 55 19.19 -17.20 -1.36
N GLN A 56 20.22 -18.02 -1.43
CA GLN A 56 21.59 -17.64 -1.03
C GLN A 56 22.38 -16.99 -2.17
N ASP A 57 21.77 -16.82 -3.34
CA ASP A 57 22.35 -16.17 -4.51
C ASP A 57 21.77 -14.77 -4.64
N ASP A 58 22.61 -13.73 -4.52
CA ASP A 58 22.20 -12.32 -4.57
C ASP A 58 21.53 -11.90 -5.90
N ASN A 59 21.62 -12.75 -6.94
CA ASN A 59 21.02 -12.51 -8.25
C ASN A 59 19.73 -13.33 -8.48
N ASN A 60 19.25 -14.03 -7.45
CA ASN A 60 18.15 -14.98 -7.61
C ASN A 60 17.14 -14.86 -6.48
N TYR A 61 15.88 -14.69 -6.82
CA TYR A 61 14.79 -14.60 -5.85
C TYR A 61 14.06 -15.92 -5.77
N SER A 62 13.86 -16.43 -4.54
CA SER A 62 12.98 -17.56 -4.28
C SER A 62 11.66 -17.04 -3.72
N TYR A 63 10.54 -17.54 -4.21
CA TYR A 63 9.22 -17.19 -3.70
C TYR A 63 8.37 -18.43 -3.48
N ILE A 64 7.52 -18.38 -2.46
CA ILE A 64 6.66 -19.52 -2.08
C ILE A 64 5.37 -19.46 -2.90
N GLN A 65 5.16 -20.46 -3.75
CA GLN A 65 3.95 -20.61 -4.56
C GLN A 65 2.74 -21.06 -3.74
N THR A 66 2.96 -21.94 -2.78
CA THR A 66 1.94 -22.44 -1.85
C THR A 66 2.60 -23.10 -0.65
N MET A 67 1.94 -23.05 0.50
CA MET A 67 2.44 -23.65 1.73
C MET A 67 1.29 -24.16 2.60
N MET A 68 1.44 -25.35 3.19
CA MET A 68 0.42 -25.97 4.02
C MET A 68 1.02 -26.90 5.07
N GLN A 69 0.34 -27.11 6.21
CA GLN A 69 0.59 -28.23 7.10
C GLN A 69 -0.13 -29.47 6.59
N LEU A 70 0.63 -30.55 6.36
CA LEU A 70 0.10 -31.85 5.91
C LEU A 70 -0.52 -32.62 7.08
N SER A 71 -1.30 -33.65 6.76
CA SER A 71 -1.98 -34.52 7.73
C SER A 71 -1.06 -35.23 8.72
N ASP A 72 0.24 -35.39 8.40
CA ASP A 72 1.24 -35.98 9.29
C ASP A 72 1.96 -34.94 10.17
N GLY A 73 1.59 -33.66 10.07
CA GLY A 73 2.17 -32.54 10.81
C GLY A 73 3.39 -31.90 10.15
N THR A 74 3.87 -32.42 9.02
CA THR A 74 4.91 -31.79 8.20
C THR A 74 4.37 -30.50 7.59
N ILE A 75 5.16 -29.42 7.59
CA ILE A 75 4.83 -28.24 6.81
C ILE A 75 5.56 -28.34 5.47
N ARG A 76 4.83 -28.27 4.38
CA ARG A 76 5.36 -28.32 3.00
C ARG A 76 5.21 -26.98 2.33
N ALA A 77 6.28 -26.51 1.68
CA ALA A 77 6.32 -25.34 0.84
C ALA A 77 6.74 -25.73 -0.59
N ILE A 78 6.06 -25.15 -1.56
CA ILE A 78 6.47 -25.19 -2.96
C ILE A 78 7.16 -23.88 -3.28
N VAL A 79 8.44 -23.96 -3.64
CA VAL A 79 9.31 -22.82 -3.83
C VAL A 79 9.74 -22.76 -5.28
N SER A 80 9.47 -21.65 -5.93
CA SER A 80 9.98 -21.32 -7.26
C SER A 80 11.18 -20.39 -7.15
N ASP A 81 12.08 -20.53 -8.11
CA ASP A 81 13.28 -19.74 -8.27
C ASP A 81 13.17 -18.91 -9.53
N SER A 82 13.47 -17.62 -9.47
CA SER A 82 13.33 -16.69 -10.60
C SER A 82 14.21 -17.07 -11.80
N SER A 83 15.28 -17.83 -11.60
CA SER A 83 16.18 -18.26 -12.67
C SER A 83 15.74 -19.53 -13.40
N ASP A 84 14.92 -20.37 -12.76
CA ASP A 84 14.73 -21.77 -13.17
C ASP A 84 13.34 -22.06 -13.77
N ARG A 85 12.38 -21.12 -13.73
CA ARG A 85 10.97 -21.28 -14.16
C ARG A 85 10.31 -22.60 -13.70
N GLY A 86 11.00 -23.33 -12.85
CA GLY A 86 10.61 -24.56 -12.20
C GLY A 86 10.20 -24.34 -10.76
N PHE A 87 10.07 -25.40 -10.01
CA PHE A 87 9.86 -25.33 -8.57
C PHE A 87 10.52 -26.49 -7.84
N SER A 88 10.81 -26.26 -6.57
CA SER A 88 11.28 -27.26 -5.63
C SER A 88 10.25 -27.47 -4.53
N VAL A 89 10.30 -28.64 -3.90
CA VAL A 89 9.42 -28.96 -2.75
C VAL A 89 10.27 -29.04 -1.48
N LYS A 90 9.93 -28.24 -0.51
CA LYS A 90 10.62 -28.17 0.78
C LYS A 90 9.71 -28.63 1.90
N ASP A 91 10.24 -29.45 2.79
CA ASP A 91 9.53 -29.96 3.97
C ASP A 91 10.21 -29.47 5.25
N SER A 92 9.38 -29.10 6.24
CA SER A 92 9.78 -28.85 7.62
C SER A 92 9.06 -29.79 8.55
N THR A 93 9.82 -30.50 9.40
CA THR A 93 9.29 -31.41 10.44
C THR A 93 9.40 -30.83 11.84
N ASP A 94 9.90 -29.62 11.99
CA ASP A 94 10.07 -28.89 13.25
C ASP A 94 9.23 -27.63 13.37
N GLY A 95 8.12 -27.62 12.62
CA GLY A 95 7.11 -26.57 12.68
C GLY A 95 7.46 -25.30 11.89
N GLY A 96 8.32 -25.38 10.88
CA GLY A 96 8.71 -24.28 10.01
C GLY A 96 10.05 -23.64 10.37
N LYS A 97 10.77 -24.15 11.37
CA LYS A 97 12.04 -23.56 11.82
C LYS A 97 13.21 -23.93 10.92
N THR A 98 13.26 -25.16 10.43
CA THR A 98 14.26 -25.62 9.47
C THR A 98 13.60 -26.37 8.32
N TRP A 99 14.17 -26.26 7.14
CA TRP A 99 13.64 -26.80 5.90
C TRP A 99 14.67 -27.68 5.18
N GLY A 100 14.18 -28.70 4.52
CA GLY A 100 14.97 -29.59 3.69
C GLY A 100 14.19 -30.04 2.46
N ASP A 101 14.88 -30.60 1.49
CA ASP A 101 14.22 -31.12 0.30
C ASP A 101 13.22 -32.23 0.68
N ALA A 102 12.01 -32.13 0.16
CA ALA A 102 10.99 -33.16 0.34
C ALA A 102 11.40 -34.47 -0.36
N SER A 103 10.90 -35.59 0.16
CA SER A 103 11.16 -36.93 -0.45
C SER A 103 10.27 -37.21 -1.66
N MET A 104 9.52 -36.19 -2.17
CA MET A 104 8.63 -36.30 -3.31
C MET A 104 9.41 -36.54 -4.62
N ASP A 105 8.95 -37.46 -5.46
CA ASP A 105 9.57 -37.72 -6.77
C ASP A 105 9.03 -36.71 -7.79
N LEU A 106 9.88 -35.77 -8.22
CA LEU A 106 9.57 -34.74 -9.21
C LEU A 106 9.98 -35.11 -10.63
N SER A 107 10.56 -36.30 -10.86
CA SER A 107 11.07 -36.71 -12.18
C SER A 107 10.03 -36.71 -13.30
N ALA A 108 8.74 -36.81 -12.95
CA ALA A 108 7.66 -36.69 -13.93
C ALA A 108 7.54 -35.27 -14.53
N LEU A 109 8.08 -34.22 -13.87
CA LEU A 109 8.07 -32.86 -14.39
C LEU A 109 9.04 -32.64 -15.54
N ASP A 110 10.08 -33.47 -15.67
CA ASP A 110 11.04 -33.40 -16.77
C ASP A 110 10.35 -33.41 -18.16
N GLN A 111 9.18 -34.05 -18.28
CA GLN A 111 8.39 -34.05 -19.53
C GLN A 111 7.71 -32.72 -19.86
N LEU A 112 7.66 -31.78 -18.92
CA LEU A 112 7.07 -30.46 -19.12
C LEU A 112 8.09 -29.43 -19.63
N ASN A 113 9.38 -29.78 -19.68
CA ASN A 113 10.47 -28.92 -20.11
C ASN A 113 10.51 -27.57 -19.33
N LEU A 114 10.19 -27.61 -18.04
CA LEU A 114 10.29 -26.44 -17.19
C LEU A 114 11.75 -26.02 -17.07
N GLY A 115 12.03 -24.72 -17.17
CA GLY A 115 13.39 -24.19 -17.09
C GLY A 115 14.18 -24.24 -18.39
N ASP A 116 13.75 -25.00 -19.40
CA ASP A 116 14.34 -24.97 -20.73
C ASP A 116 13.85 -23.72 -21.49
N ASP A 117 14.63 -22.65 -21.42
CA ASP A 117 14.41 -21.47 -22.25
C ASP A 117 15.18 -21.65 -23.56
N ASN A 118 14.45 -22.04 -24.61
CA ASN A 118 15.01 -22.21 -25.93
C ASN A 118 14.79 -20.96 -26.78
N THR A 119 14.68 -19.78 -26.16
CA THR A 119 14.59 -18.52 -26.87
C THR A 119 15.96 -18.03 -27.32
N ASP A 120 16.01 -17.41 -28.50
CA ASP A 120 17.22 -16.72 -28.99
C ASP A 120 17.37 -15.34 -28.32
N ASP A 121 18.43 -14.59 -28.68
CA ASP A 121 18.70 -13.26 -28.13
C ASP A 121 17.59 -12.23 -28.47
N ASP A 122 16.73 -12.53 -29.42
CA ASP A 122 15.58 -11.71 -29.85
C ASP A 122 14.26 -12.19 -29.20
N GLY A 123 14.32 -13.16 -28.27
CA GLY A 123 13.18 -13.69 -27.54
C GLY A 123 12.31 -14.69 -28.35
N ASN A 124 12.77 -15.16 -29.51
CA ASN A 124 12.06 -16.16 -30.33
C ASN A 124 12.37 -17.56 -29.83
N GLY A 125 11.36 -18.37 -29.69
CA GLY A 125 11.51 -19.77 -29.27
C GLY A 125 10.37 -20.26 -28.38
N ASP A 126 10.66 -21.35 -27.68
CA ASP A 126 9.72 -22.04 -26.82
C ASP A 126 10.18 -21.88 -25.36
N TYR A 127 9.23 -21.56 -24.47
CA TYR A 127 9.44 -21.60 -23.02
C TYR A 127 8.18 -22.09 -22.31
N ALA A 128 8.35 -22.58 -21.09
CA ALA A 128 7.24 -23.06 -20.28
C ALA A 128 7.40 -22.64 -18.83
N TYR A 129 6.28 -22.39 -18.17
CA TYR A 129 6.23 -22.05 -16.75
C TYR A 129 5.02 -22.65 -16.06
N VAL A 130 5.03 -22.64 -14.72
CA VAL A 130 3.93 -23.06 -13.87
C VAL A 130 3.43 -21.90 -13.02
N GLY A 131 2.13 -21.90 -12.73
CA GLY A 131 1.50 -20.88 -11.87
C GLY A 131 0.26 -21.44 -11.19
N ASN A 132 -0.39 -20.61 -10.36
CA ASN A 132 -1.61 -20.99 -9.65
C ASN A 132 -1.52 -22.40 -9.04
N MET A 133 -0.56 -22.59 -8.12
CA MET A 133 -0.32 -23.87 -7.48
C MET A 133 -1.15 -24.01 -6.21
N THR A 134 -1.61 -25.23 -5.95
CA THR A 134 -2.29 -25.58 -4.69
C THR A 134 -1.87 -26.95 -4.22
N ILE A 135 -1.87 -27.18 -2.93
CA ILE A 135 -1.50 -28.45 -2.28
C ILE A 135 -2.65 -28.92 -1.39
N ASP A 136 -2.89 -30.21 -1.33
CA ASP A 136 -3.82 -30.77 -0.36
C ASP A 136 -3.13 -31.27 0.92
N ALA A 137 -3.94 -31.67 1.90
CA ALA A 137 -3.45 -32.14 3.19
C ALA A 137 -2.64 -33.46 3.12
N ASP A 138 -2.70 -34.19 2.02
CA ASP A 138 -1.92 -35.41 1.78
C ASP A 138 -0.60 -35.14 1.04
N GLY A 139 -0.42 -33.90 0.53
CA GLY A 139 0.76 -33.42 -0.18
C GLY A 139 0.73 -33.65 -1.69
N ASP A 140 -0.45 -33.88 -2.27
CA ASP A 140 -0.65 -33.87 -3.71
C ASP A 140 -0.75 -32.42 -4.20
N LEU A 141 -0.29 -32.12 -5.43
CA LEU A 141 -0.22 -30.78 -6.01
C LEU A 141 -1.13 -30.67 -7.26
N ALA A 142 -1.87 -29.58 -7.37
CA ALA A 142 -2.47 -29.20 -8.64
C ALA A 142 -1.91 -27.83 -9.07
N PHE A 143 -1.68 -27.66 -10.39
CA PHE A 143 -1.09 -26.44 -10.92
C PHE A 143 -1.49 -26.16 -12.36
N VAL A 144 -1.38 -24.91 -12.75
CA VAL A 144 -1.49 -24.44 -14.13
C VAL A 144 -0.12 -24.50 -14.78
N TYR A 145 -0.07 -25.09 -15.98
CA TYR A 145 1.12 -25.12 -16.83
C TYR A 145 0.84 -24.33 -18.09
N THR A 146 1.71 -23.40 -18.44
CA THR A 146 1.64 -22.64 -19.67
C THR A 146 2.88 -22.91 -20.51
N GLN A 147 2.67 -23.27 -21.75
CA GLN A 147 3.72 -23.40 -22.77
C GLN A 147 3.52 -22.30 -23.79
N THR A 148 4.57 -21.54 -24.06
CA THR A 148 4.53 -20.40 -24.96
C THR A 148 5.55 -20.58 -26.07
N HIS A 149 5.13 -20.21 -27.29
CA HIS A 149 5.99 -20.07 -28.47
C HIS A 149 5.98 -18.62 -28.92
N SER A 150 7.15 -18.03 -29.11
CA SER A 150 7.30 -16.64 -29.59
C SER A 150 8.10 -16.61 -30.88
N GLU A 151 7.64 -15.91 -31.91
CA GLU A 151 8.35 -15.69 -33.18
C GLU A 151 8.23 -14.24 -33.63
N THR A 152 9.35 -13.56 -33.81
CA THR A 152 9.39 -12.21 -34.39
C THR A 152 9.71 -12.27 -35.87
N LYS A 153 8.84 -11.67 -36.68
CA LYS A 153 8.99 -11.63 -38.13
C LYS A 153 8.50 -10.30 -38.69
N ASP A 154 9.33 -9.64 -39.50
CA ASP A 154 8.99 -8.35 -40.11
C ASP A 154 8.57 -7.29 -39.09
N ASN A 155 9.23 -7.22 -37.92
CA ASN A 155 8.91 -6.35 -36.77
C ASN A 155 7.55 -6.65 -36.09
N VAL A 156 6.98 -7.79 -36.28
CA VAL A 156 5.80 -8.25 -35.53
C VAL A 156 6.18 -9.48 -34.74
N THR A 157 6.00 -9.43 -33.43
CA THR A 157 6.16 -10.59 -32.57
C THR A 157 4.80 -11.26 -32.40
N SER A 158 4.74 -12.53 -32.73
CA SER A 158 3.58 -13.40 -32.54
C SER A 158 3.85 -14.31 -31.35
N VAL A 159 2.94 -14.38 -30.42
CA VAL A 159 3.03 -15.22 -29.21
C VAL A 159 1.83 -16.16 -29.16
N ASP A 160 2.12 -17.46 -29.19
CA ASP A 160 1.14 -18.52 -29.05
C ASP A 160 1.34 -19.25 -27.73
N SER A 161 0.34 -19.25 -26.85
CA SER A 161 0.40 -19.95 -25.57
C SER A 161 -0.66 -21.05 -25.46
N THR A 162 -0.25 -22.17 -24.86
CA THR A 162 -1.15 -23.28 -24.52
C THR A 162 -1.18 -23.49 -23.02
N VAL A 163 -2.38 -23.45 -22.43
CA VAL A 163 -2.61 -23.63 -20.99
C VAL A 163 -3.14 -25.03 -20.72
N LYS A 164 -2.50 -25.73 -19.77
CA LYS A 164 -2.90 -27.05 -19.29
C LYS A 164 -2.93 -27.08 -17.76
N TYR A 165 -3.63 -28.06 -17.24
CA TYR A 165 -3.82 -28.24 -15.80
C TYR A 165 -3.32 -29.63 -15.42
N TYR A 166 -2.55 -29.71 -14.35
CA TYR A 166 -1.95 -30.96 -13.92
C TYR A 166 -2.21 -31.24 -12.44
N LEU A 167 -2.32 -32.55 -12.14
CA LEU A 167 -2.22 -33.12 -10.81
C LEU A 167 -0.90 -33.90 -10.73
N LEU A 168 -0.06 -33.58 -9.75
CA LEU A 168 1.12 -34.34 -9.37
C LEU A 168 0.87 -34.93 -7.98
N THR A 169 0.71 -36.25 -7.92
CA THR A 169 0.49 -36.89 -6.63
C THR A 169 1.81 -36.99 -5.83
N LYS A 170 1.72 -37.10 -4.50
CA LYS A 170 2.87 -37.27 -3.60
C LYS A 170 3.77 -38.46 -3.98
N ASP A 171 3.22 -39.45 -4.68
CA ASP A 171 3.96 -40.61 -5.19
C ASP A 171 4.67 -40.33 -6.56
N GLY A 172 4.67 -39.08 -7.02
CA GLY A 172 5.34 -38.66 -8.26
C GLY A 172 4.59 -38.95 -9.55
N LYS A 173 3.30 -39.27 -9.49
CA LYS A 173 2.49 -39.49 -10.71
C LYS A 173 1.93 -38.17 -11.20
N LEU A 174 2.34 -37.74 -12.41
CA LEU A 174 1.78 -36.59 -13.10
C LEU A 174 0.61 -37.00 -14.02
N SER A 175 -0.49 -36.25 -13.97
CA SER A 175 -1.70 -36.50 -14.78
C SER A 175 -2.29 -35.15 -15.24
N GLU A 176 -2.58 -35.01 -16.52
CA GLU A 176 -3.29 -33.84 -17.05
C GLU A 176 -4.76 -33.86 -16.61
N ILE A 177 -5.30 -32.74 -16.18
CA ILE A 177 -6.69 -32.53 -15.85
C ILE A 177 -7.36 -31.87 -17.06
N ALA A 178 -8.18 -32.62 -17.79
CA ALA A 178 -8.84 -32.12 -18.98
C ALA A 178 -10.06 -31.25 -18.65
N MET A 179 -9.83 -30.04 -18.08
CA MET A 179 -10.88 -29.12 -17.61
C MET A 179 -12.00 -28.93 -18.62
N GLU A 180 -13.26 -29.16 -18.22
CA GLU A 180 -14.48 -28.97 -19.02
C GLU A 180 -15.24 -27.67 -18.61
N ILE A 181 -14.54 -26.69 -18.05
CA ILE A 181 -15.12 -25.39 -17.65
C ILE A 181 -15.51 -24.61 -18.92
N PRO A 182 -16.72 -24.03 -18.99
CA PRO A 182 -17.17 -23.24 -20.14
C PRO A 182 -16.26 -22.06 -20.44
N ASN A 183 -15.98 -21.85 -21.72
CA ASN A 183 -15.17 -20.72 -22.24
C ASN A 183 -13.76 -20.60 -21.63
N LEU A 184 -13.25 -21.68 -21.03
CA LEU A 184 -11.91 -21.70 -20.45
C LEU A 184 -10.85 -21.50 -21.54
N GLN A 185 -10.01 -20.50 -21.33
CA GLN A 185 -8.92 -20.17 -22.22
C GLN A 185 -7.83 -21.24 -22.14
N LYS A 186 -7.68 -22.03 -23.20
CA LYS A 186 -6.66 -23.08 -23.32
C LYS A 186 -5.60 -22.76 -24.36
N GLU A 187 -5.89 -21.83 -25.23
CA GLU A 187 -4.99 -21.35 -26.28
C GLU A 187 -5.11 -19.83 -26.31
N GLN A 188 -3.98 -19.14 -26.38
CA GLN A 188 -3.90 -17.68 -26.51
C GLN A 188 -3.03 -17.38 -27.71
N HIS A 189 -3.43 -16.36 -28.46
CA HIS A 189 -2.63 -15.81 -29.54
C HIS A 189 -2.71 -14.32 -29.50
N TYR A 190 -1.55 -13.64 -29.50
CA TYR A 190 -1.50 -12.19 -29.62
C TYR A 190 -0.29 -11.79 -30.47
N GLU A 191 -0.40 -10.64 -31.12
CA GLU A 191 0.65 -10.07 -31.96
C GLU A 191 0.91 -8.62 -31.50
N TYR A 192 2.18 -8.23 -31.44
CA TYR A 192 2.60 -6.86 -31.18
C TYR A 192 3.78 -6.48 -32.07
N ASN A 193 3.99 -5.16 -32.26
CA ASN A 193 5.09 -4.69 -33.09
C ASN A 193 6.41 -4.78 -32.32
N ALA A 194 7.37 -5.54 -32.84
CA ALA A 194 8.70 -5.68 -32.24
C ALA A 194 9.54 -4.39 -32.28
N SER A 195 9.11 -3.35 -33.00
CA SER A 195 9.75 -2.03 -32.98
C SER A 195 9.56 -1.25 -31.67
N ASP A 196 8.68 -1.76 -30.82
CA ASP A 196 8.35 -1.11 -29.54
C ASP A 196 9.28 -1.59 -28.40
N ASP A 197 10.17 -2.58 -28.68
CA ASP A 197 10.99 -3.24 -27.66
C ASP A 197 12.52 -3.17 -27.93
N GLU A 198 13.01 -2.14 -28.67
CA GLU A 198 14.46 -1.94 -28.86
C GLU A 198 15.16 -1.27 -27.65
N THR A 199 14.73 -1.53 -26.41
CA THR A 199 15.53 -1.24 -25.24
C THR A 199 15.72 -2.51 -24.42
N GLY A 200 16.83 -3.18 -24.69
CA GLY A 200 17.18 -4.44 -24.05
C GLY A 200 17.13 -4.41 -22.53
N SER A 201 16.02 -4.81 -21.97
CA SER A 201 15.94 -5.38 -20.65
C SER A 201 15.60 -6.85 -20.83
N LYS A 202 16.61 -7.69 -20.73
CA LYS A 202 16.41 -9.12 -20.55
C LYS A 202 15.83 -9.27 -19.17
N THR A 203 14.59 -9.57 -19.09
CA THR A 203 13.74 -10.09 -17.99
C THR A 203 12.49 -9.25 -17.74
N ASP A 204 11.48 -9.42 -18.56
CA ASP A 204 10.12 -9.24 -18.08
C ASP A 204 9.39 -10.58 -18.12
N ASP A 205 9.48 -11.27 -17.01
CA ASP A 205 8.65 -12.42 -16.70
C ASP A 205 7.22 -11.93 -16.47
N PRO A 206 6.21 -12.38 -17.24
CA PRO A 206 4.81 -11.99 -16.94
C PRO A 206 4.29 -12.52 -15.60
N ALA A 207 5.12 -13.21 -14.82
CA ALA A 207 4.78 -13.71 -13.50
C ALA A 207 4.95 -12.68 -12.36
N ASP A 208 5.61 -11.53 -12.61
CA ASP A 208 5.85 -10.50 -11.57
C ASP A 208 4.89 -9.30 -11.65
N SER A 209 3.64 -9.52 -12.05
CA SER A 209 2.59 -8.53 -11.85
C SER A 209 1.80 -8.77 -10.55
N GLY A 210 2.52 -8.99 -9.46
CA GLY A 210 2.03 -8.83 -8.10
C GLY A 210 2.00 -7.35 -7.70
N ALA A 211 1.50 -6.49 -8.58
CA ALA A 211 1.22 -5.11 -8.22
C ALA A 211 -0.03 -5.11 -7.36
N SER A 212 0.12 -4.77 -6.10
CA SER A 212 -0.96 -4.32 -5.23
C SER A 212 -1.70 -3.18 -5.93
N ALA A 213 -2.80 -3.50 -6.60
CA ALA A 213 -3.74 -2.51 -7.06
C ALA A 213 -4.48 -1.98 -5.84
N GLU A 214 -4.20 -0.77 -5.44
CA GLU A 214 -5.14 0.01 -4.65
C GLU A 214 -6.43 0.11 -5.46
N SER A 215 -7.48 -0.55 -4.97
CA SER A 215 -8.79 -0.51 -5.59
C SER A 215 -9.44 0.83 -5.26
N GLU A 216 -9.41 1.76 -6.17
CA GLU A 216 -10.44 2.77 -6.20
C GLU A 216 -11.69 2.15 -6.85
N THR A 217 -12.74 2.04 -6.06
CA THR A 217 -14.05 1.61 -6.50
C THR A 217 -14.67 2.69 -7.36
N GLU A 218 -14.83 2.47 -8.65
CA GLU A 218 -15.90 3.06 -9.42
C GLU A 218 -16.64 1.99 -10.21
N ASP A 219 -17.94 2.01 -9.98
CA ASP A 219 -19.00 1.23 -10.57
C ASP A 219 -19.08 1.52 -12.09
N ASP A 220 -18.68 0.54 -12.89
CA ASP A 220 -19.33 0.20 -14.17
C ASP A 220 -18.50 -0.91 -14.85
N GLY A 221 -19.09 -2.08 -14.90
CA GLY A 221 -18.48 -3.28 -15.45
C GLY A 221 -18.12 -3.19 -16.93
N VAL A 222 -16.85 -2.93 -17.19
CA VAL A 222 -16.16 -3.38 -18.42
C VAL A 222 -14.67 -3.45 -18.11
N VAL A 223 -14.11 -4.64 -18.00
CA VAL A 223 -12.66 -4.82 -18.09
C VAL A 223 -12.27 -4.60 -19.54
N ILE A 224 -11.71 -3.44 -19.85
CA ILE A 224 -11.08 -3.20 -21.15
C ILE A 224 -9.62 -3.62 -21.02
N ASN A 225 -9.27 -4.71 -21.69
CA ASN A 225 -7.89 -4.98 -22.06
C ASN A 225 -7.49 -3.94 -23.12
N GLU A 226 -6.88 -2.84 -22.71
CA GLU A 226 -6.30 -1.89 -23.66
C GLU A 226 -4.93 -2.37 -24.10
N ASN A 227 -4.92 -3.17 -25.13
CA ASN A 227 -3.80 -3.23 -26.08
C ASN A 227 -4.31 -3.63 -27.45
N GLY A 228 -4.12 -2.72 -28.39
CA GLY A 228 -4.15 -3.00 -29.82
C GLY A 228 -5.52 -2.92 -30.49
N GLY A 229 -5.83 -1.75 -31.07
CA GLY A 229 -6.95 -1.63 -32.00
C GLY A 229 -6.82 -2.56 -33.19
N SER A 230 -7.83 -3.38 -33.39
CA SER A 230 -8.16 -3.98 -34.69
C SER A 230 -9.66 -4.19 -34.71
N ASP A 231 -10.32 -3.50 -35.64
CA ASP A 231 -11.72 -3.73 -36.02
C ASP A 231 -11.91 -5.17 -36.44
N ASN A 232 -12.33 -6.06 -35.57
CA ASN A 232 -12.94 -7.33 -35.95
C ASN A 232 -14.26 -7.47 -35.19
N LYS A 233 -15.34 -7.14 -35.88
CA LYS A 233 -16.69 -7.57 -35.54
C LYS A 233 -16.81 -9.08 -35.86
N GLY A 234 -16.54 -9.89 -34.89
CA GLY A 234 -16.95 -11.28 -34.79
C GLY A 234 -17.34 -11.53 -33.35
N ASP A 235 -18.54 -12.06 -33.13
CA ASP A 235 -19.00 -12.57 -31.84
C ASP A 235 -18.07 -13.71 -31.38
N THR A 236 -16.92 -13.36 -30.76
CA THR A 236 -16.10 -14.28 -29.98
C THR A 236 -16.51 -14.11 -28.53
N GLU A 237 -17.14 -15.14 -27.96
CA GLU A 237 -17.29 -15.24 -26.50
C GLU A 237 -15.93 -14.97 -25.88
N ALA A 238 -15.87 -14.04 -24.91
CA ALA A 238 -14.62 -13.69 -24.26
C ALA A 238 -13.99 -14.93 -23.63
N SER A 239 -12.74 -15.20 -23.94
CA SER A 239 -11.99 -16.30 -23.32
C SER A 239 -11.78 -16.00 -21.82
N ASN A 240 -11.84 -17.05 -21.00
CA ASN A 240 -11.78 -16.95 -19.55
C ASN A 240 -10.60 -17.75 -18.99
N GLY A 241 -9.83 -17.17 -18.10
CA GLY A 241 -8.72 -17.84 -17.38
C GLY A 241 -9.12 -18.31 -15.99
N ILE A 242 -8.21 -19.01 -15.34
CA ILE A 242 -8.36 -19.44 -13.95
C ILE A 242 -7.76 -18.37 -13.01
N GLN A 243 -8.57 -17.87 -12.10
CA GLN A 243 -8.16 -16.94 -11.06
C GLN A 243 -7.46 -17.67 -9.90
N THR A 244 -8.04 -18.77 -9.41
CA THR A 244 -7.48 -19.53 -8.30
C THR A 244 -7.91 -20.99 -8.33
N LEU A 245 -7.08 -21.84 -7.72
CA LEU A 245 -7.29 -23.27 -7.52
C LEU A 245 -7.23 -23.62 -6.03
N LYS A 246 -8.08 -24.57 -5.59
CA LYS A 246 -7.96 -25.20 -4.26
C LYS A 246 -8.13 -26.71 -4.40
N LEU A 247 -7.04 -27.44 -4.21
CA LEU A 247 -7.05 -28.90 -4.25
C LEU A 247 -7.57 -29.42 -2.90
N LYS A 248 -8.70 -30.14 -2.94
CA LYS A 248 -9.26 -30.77 -1.75
C LYS A 248 -8.59 -32.11 -1.44
N ASP A 249 -8.45 -32.90 -2.44
CA ASP A 249 -7.82 -34.22 -2.41
C ASP A 249 -7.47 -34.65 -3.85
N ALA A 250 -6.79 -35.78 -4.03
CA ALA A 250 -6.39 -36.31 -5.34
C ALA A 250 -7.53 -36.47 -6.38
N GLU A 251 -8.80 -36.45 -5.96
CA GLU A 251 -9.97 -36.69 -6.83
C GLU A 251 -10.78 -35.41 -7.07
N ASN A 252 -10.64 -34.35 -6.24
CA ASN A 252 -11.51 -33.19 -6.19
C ASN A 252 -10.74 -31.86 -6.16
N LEU A 253 -11.06 -30.96 -7.07
CA LEU A 253 -10.45 -29.64 -7.23
C LEU A 253 -11.55 -28.57 -7.33
N TYR A 254 -11.40 -27.49 -6.57
CA TYR A 254 -12.22 -26.27 -6.71
C TYR A 254 -11.48 -25.25 -7.55
N VAL A 255 -12.21 -24.60 -8.45
CA VAL A 255 -11.66 -23.67 -9.45
C VAL A 255 -12.50 -22.42 -9.49
N ALA A 256 -11.90 -21.25 -9.31
CA ALA A 256 -12.52 -19.97 -9.60
C ALA A 256 -11.96 -19.39 -10.89
N ASP A 257 -12.82 -18.91 -11.77
CA ASP A 257 -12.42 -18.24 -13.01
C ASP A 257 -12.42 -16.71 -12.87
N TYR A 258 -11.80 -15.99 -13.82
CA TYR A 258 -11.75 -14.52 -13.78
C TYR A 258 -13.11 -13.84 -13.94
N ASN A 259 -14.17 -14.55 -14.33
CA ASN A 259 -15.54 -14.04 -14.34
C ASN A 259 -16.24 -14.21 -12.98
N GLY A 260 -15.52 -14.74 -11.98
CA GLY A 260 -16.02 -14.94 -10.62
C GLY A 260 -16.93 -16.15 -10.46
N ALA A 261 -16.97 -17.06 -11.43
CA ALA A 261 -17.69 -18.33 -11.31
C ALA A 261 -16.81 -19.38 -10.63
N VAL A 262 -17.39 -20.20 -9.75
CA VAL A 262 -16.69 -21.27 -9.05
C VAL A 262 -17.24 -22.64 -9.42
N TYR A 263 -16.32 -23.59 -9.62
CA TYR A 263 -16.65 -24.94 -10.03
C TYR A 263 -15.96 -25.96 -9.12
N HIS A 264 -16.66 -27.04 -8.78
CA HIS A 264 -16.05 -28.27 -8.32
C HIS A 264 -15.84 -29.19 -9.52
N VAL A 265 -14.60 -29.61 -9.76
CA VAL A 265 -14.24 -30.50 -10.86
C VAL A 265 -13.53 -31.75 -10.37
N THR A 266 -13.70 -32.87 -11.09
CA THR A 266 -12.89 -34.07 -10.85
C THR A 266 -11.50 -33.90 -11.44
N THR A 267 -10.46 -34.32 -10.72
CA THR A 267 -9.08 -34.29 -11.23
C THR A 267 -8.81 -35.30 -12.32
N ALA A 268 -9.57 -36.41 -12.34
CA ALA A 268 -9.37 -37.54 -13.25
C ALA A 268 -9.71 -37.20 -14.74
N ASP A 269 -10.73 -36.37 -14.97
CA ASP A 269 -11.21 -36.05 -16.31
C ASP A 269 -11.74 -34.61 -16.45
N GLY A 270 -11.52 -33.73 -15.43
CA GLY A 270 -11.86 -32.31 -15.49
C GLY A 270 -13.35 -31.99 -15.54
N LYS A 271 -14.22 -32.98 -15.26
CA LYS A 271 -15.67 -32.79 -15.34
C LYS A 271 -16.21 -31.98 -14.18
N ILE A 272 -17.13 -31.11 -14.47
CA ILE A 272 -17.85 -30.32 -13.46
C ILE A 272 -18.77 -31.26 -12.66
N VAL A 273 -18.56 -31.27 -11.34
CA VAL A 273 -19.40 -31.97 -10.36
C VAL A 273 -20.49 -31.03 -9.87
N ALA A 274 -20.11 -29.78 -9.56
CA ALA A 274 -21.00 -28.72 -9.11
C ALA A 274 -20.53 -27.35 -9.62
N THR A 275 -21.49 -26.43 -9.73
CA THR A 275 -21.24 -25.01 -10.00
C THR A 275 -21.86 -24.22 -8.84
N PHE A 276 -21.14 -23.22 -8.35
CA PHE A 276 -21.59 -22.37 -7.25
C PHE A 276 -22.03 -21.04 -7.85
N ASP A 277 -23.36 -20.87 -8.00
CA ASP A 277 -24.00 -19.75 -8.68
C ASP A 277 -24.93 -18.92 -7.75
N ASP A 278 -24.73 -19.05 -6.44
CA ASP A 278 -25.47 -18.29 -5.42
C ASP A 278 -25.01 -16.81 -5.32
N MET A 279 -23.93 -16.44 -5.99
CA MET A 279 -23.28 -15.12 -5.99
C MET A 279 -22.99 -14.65 -7.41
N ASN A 280 -22.85 -13.34 -7.59
CA ASN A 280 -22.57 -12.76 -8.92
C ASN A 280 -21.08 -12.81 -9.29
N TYR A 281 -20.20 -12.75 -8.29
CA TYR A 281 -18.75 -12.71 -8.47
C TYR A 281 -18.09 -13.25 -7.20
N VAL A 282 -17.03 -14.04 -7.34
CA VAL A 282 -16.20 -14.50 -6.20
C VAL A 282 -14.90 -13.74 -6.19
N ASN A 283 -14.66 -13.02 -5.11
CA ASN A 283 -13.41 -12.31 -4.86
C ASN A 283 -12.33 -13.25 -4.32
N ASN A 284 -12.68 -14.04 -3.30
CA ASN A 284 -11.74 -14.97 -2.68
C ASN A 284 -12.39 -16.33 -2.43
N MET A 285 -11.54 -17.37 -2.48
CA MET A 285 -11.91 -18.75 -2.21
C MET A 285 -10.97 -19.36 -1.17
N TYR A 286 -11.53 -19.87 -0.05
CA TYR A 286 -10.78 -20.52 1.02
C TYR A 286 -11.28 -21.93 1.24
N LEU A 287 -10.35 -22.89 1.40
CA LEU A 287 -10.67 -24.28 1.68
C LEU A 287 -10.22 -24.63 3.10
N CYS A 288 -11.17 -24.51 4.03
CA CYS A 288 -10.92 -24.74 5.45
C CYS A 288 -11.42 -26.12 5.87
N GLY A 289 -10.59 -27.13 5.79
CA GLY A 289 -10.95 -28.52 6.11
C GLY A 289 -12.09 -29.04 5.22
N ASP A 290 -13.26 -29.32 5.81
CA ASP A 290 -14.46 -29.76 5.11
C ASP A 290 -15.40 -28.62 4.68
N LYS A 291 -14.96 -27.37 4.79
CA LYS A 291 -15.70 -26.17 4.42
C LYS A 291 -15.02 -25.44 3.24
N LEU A 292 -15.81 -25.12 2.23
CA LEU A 292 -15.46 -24.17 1.19
C LEU A 292 -16.09 -22.83 1.53
N LEU A 293 -15.28 -21.78 1.67
CA LEU A 293 -15.74 -20.41 1.93
C LEU A 293 -15.51 -19.57 0.66
N LEU A 294 -16.56 -18.94 0.17
CA LEU A 294 -16.55 -18.08 -1.02
C LEU A 294 -16.98 -16.65 -0.61
N ASP A 295 -16.13 -15.70 -0.86
CA ASP A 295 -16.33 -14.28 -0.53
C ASP A 295 -16.73 -13.47 -1.76
N ASP A 296 -17.80 -12.67 -1.67
CA ASP A 296 -18.28 -11.76 -2.71
C ASP A 296 -18.29 -10.28 -2.27
N TYR A 297 -17.46 -9.91 -1.29
CA TYR A 297 -17.39 -8.63 -0.59
C TYR A 297 -18.57 -8.32 0.36
N GLU A 298 -19.79 -8.76 0.03
CA GLU A 298 -20.97 -8.52 0.87
C GLU A 298 -21.16 -9.63 1.89
N LYS A 299 -20.84 -10.87 1.50
CA LYS A 299 -21.02 -12.08 2.29
C LYS A 299 -19.92 -13.09 2.05
N VAL A 300 -19.69 -13.93 3.03
CA VAL A 300 -18.93 -15.17 2.86
C VAL A 300 -19.94 -16.34 2.89
N TYR A 301 -19.98 -17.08 1.80
CA TYR A 301 -20.85 -18.25 1.63
C TYR A 301 -20.11 -19.50 2.08
N GLU A 302 -20.70 -20.28 2.99
CA GLU A 302 -20.17 -21.54 3.46
C GLU A 302 -20.82 -22.72 2.74
N TYR A 303 -19.99 -23.62 2.20
CA TYR A 303 -20.42 -24.87 1.58
C TYR A 303 -19.75 -26.05 2.25
N ASP A 304 -20.51 -27.16 2.44
CA ASP A 304 -19.98 -28.45 2.86
C ASP A 304 -19.35 -29.16 1.67
N THR A 305 -18.06 -29.47 1.75
CA THR A 305 -17.28 -30.00 0.62
C THR A 305 -17.58 -31.47 0.28
N ALA A 306 -18.33 -32.19 1.12
CA ALA A 306 -18.76 -33.55 0.83
C ALA A 306 -20.04 -33.60 -0.01
N THR A 307 -20.84 -32.53 0.04
CA THR A 307 -22.16 -32.49 -0.62
C THR A 307 -22.32 -31.33 -1.59
N ASP A 308 -21.37 -30.39 -1.65
CA ASP A 308 -21.39 -29.12 -2.41
C ASP A 308 -22.61 -28.25 -2.13
N LYS A 309 -23.17 -28.36 -0.92
CA LYS A 309 -24.35 -27.59 -0.54
C LYS A 309 -23.98 -26.44 0.37
N LYS A 310 -24.61 -25.29 0.10
CA LYS A 310 -24.53 -24.15 0.98
C LYS A 310 -25.10 -24.49 2.35
N THR A 311 -24.34 -24.18 3.39
CA THR A 311 -24.68 -24.44 4.79
C THR A 311 -24.96 -23.19 5.57
N ALA A 312 -24.27 -22.09 5.26
CA ALA A 312 -24.44 -20.80 5.93
C ALA A 312 -24.03 -19.61 5.04
N GLU A 313 -24.29 -18.40 5.55
CA GLU A 313 -23.81 -17.12 5.03
C GLU A 313 -23.31 -16.29 6.22
N HIS A 314 -22.13 -15.64 6.08
CA HIS A 314 -21.44 -14.93 7.15
C HIS A 314 -21.20 -13.46 6.76
N GLU A 315 -22.15 -12.57 7.07
CA GLU A 315 -22.02 -11.13 6.81
C GLU A 315 -20.96 -10.48 7.73
N ALA A 316 -20.83 -10.98 8.96
CA ALA A 316 -19.82 -10.45 9.88
C ALA A 316 -18.39 -10.78 9.44
N LEU A 317 -18.15 -11.95 8.81
CA LEU A 317 -16.84 -12.31 8.26
C LEU A 317 -16.51 -11.47 7.03
N ALA A 318 -17.46 -11.24 6.12
CA ALA A 318 -17.29 -10.35 4.99
C ALA A 318 -16.95 -8.91 5.44
N SER A 319 -17.65 -8.41 6.46
CA SER A 319 -17.33 -7.12 7.07
C SER A 319 -15.91 -7.07 7.64
N VAL A 320 -15.38 -8.16 8.21
CA VAL A 320 -13.98 -8.23 8.65
C VAL A 320 -13.04 -8.14 7.47
N ILE A 321 -13.28 -8.92 6.41
CA ILE A 321 -12.44 -8.94 5.21
C ILE A 321 -12.36 -7.55 4.56
N THR A 322 -13.48 -6.86 4.43
CA THR A 322 -13.55 -5.54 3.77
C THR A 322 -13.05 -4.39 4.64
N SER A 323 -13.25 -4.44 5.97
CA SER A 323 -12.96 -3.31 6.86
C SER A 323 -11.56 -3.32 7.47
N LYS A 324 -10.90 -4.50 7.54
CA LYS A 324 -9.61 -4.64 8.26
C LYS A 324 -8.38 -4.48 7.37
N GLY A 325 -8.53 -4.43 6.05
CA GLY A 325 -7.40 -4.43 5.10
C GLY A 325 -6.53 -5.69 5.23
N SER A 326 -5.87 -6.10 4.17
CA SER A 326 -4.90 -7.22 4.14
C SER A 326 -5.24 -8.40 5.06
N VAL A 327 -6.44 -8.96 4.90
CA VAL A 327 -6.90 -10.11 5.70
C VAL A 327 -6.45 -11.40 5.04
N THR A 328 -5.68 -12.22 5.76
CA THR A 328 -5.30 -13.57 5.33
C THR A 328 -6.02 -14.61 6.18
N ILE A 329 -6.81 -15.47 5.53
CA ILE A 329 -7.51 -16.59 6.17
C ILE A 329 -6.70 -17.87 5.96
N ALA A 330 -6.49 -18.63 7.04
CA ALA A 330 -5.81 -19.92 6.98
C ALA A 330 -6.69 -20.99 6.33
N ASP A 331 -6.13 -21.80 5.45
CA ASP A 331 -6.77 -23.02 4.93
C ASP A 331 -6.76 -24.11 6.02
N TYR A 332 -7.38 -23.81 7.16
CA TYR A 332 -7.40 -24.64 8.36
C TYR A 332 -8.72 -24.51 9.11
N LEU A 333 -9.27 -25.63 9.59
CA LEU A 333 -10.49 -25.66 10.37
C LEU A 333 -10.26 -26.40 11.69
N LYS A 334 -10.43 -25.69 12.79
CA LYS A 334 -10.35 -26.28 14.13
C LYS A 334 -11.74 -26.64 14.65
N ASP A 335 -11.86 -27.83 15.25
CA ASP A 335 -13.09 -28.30 15.91
C ASP A 335 -14.33 -28.30 14.98
N GLY A 336 -14.15 -28.26 13.64
CA GLY A 336 -15.20 -28.29 12.65
C GLY A 336 -15.96 -26.96 12.43
N HIS A 337 -15.59 -25.88 13.14
CA HIS A 337 -16.29 -24.58 13.05
C HIS A 337 -15.43 -23.35 13.32
N THR A 338 -14.14 -23.50 13.67
CA THR A 338 -13.28 -22.36 13.98
C THR A 338 -12.21 -22.19 12.91
N ILE A 339 -12.19 -21.06 12.23
CA ILE A 339 -11.14 -20.65 11.31
C ILE A 339 -10.20 -19.64 11.98
N TYR A 340 -9.04 -19.42 11.37
CA TYR A 340 -8.05 -18.43 11.79
C TYR A 340 -7.89 -17.39 10.70
N TYR A 341 -7.74 -16.14 11.10
CA TYR A 341 -7.35 -15.05 10.17
C TYR A 341 -6.39 -14.08 10.83
N SER A 342 -5.60 -13.40 9.99
CA SER A 342 -4.70 -12.32 10.38
C SER A 342 -5.10 -11.00 9.72
N CYS A 343 -4.74 -9.91 10.37
CA CYS A 343 -4.77 -8.55 9.84
C CYS A 343 -3.72 -7.72 10.61
N THR A 344 -3.55 -6.45 10.28
CA THR A 344 -2.60 -5.55 10.98
C THR A 344 -2.88 -5.42 12.48
N GLU A 345 -4.12 -5.64 12.92
CA GLU A 345 -4.47 -5.64 14.34
C GLU A 345 -4.03 -6.92 15.08
N GLY A 346 -3.64 -8.00 14.37
CA GLY A 346 -3.16 -9.23 14.94
C GLY A 346 -3.76 -10.50 14.34
N ILE A 347 -3.73 -11.60 15.11
CA ILE A 347 -4.32 -12.88 14.70
C ILE A 347 -5.59 -13.14 15.52
N TYR A 348 -6.61 -13.61 14.82
CA TYR A 348 -7.93 -13.89 15.36
C TYR A 348 -8.37 -15.30 15.07
N THR A 349 -9.24 -15.83 15.91
CA THR A 349 -10.12 -16.95 15.56
C THR A 349 -11.51 -16.43 15.23
N TYR A 350 -12.19 -17.11 14.33
CA TYR A 350 -13.59 -16.83 13.98
C TYR A 350 -14.41 -18.10 14.11
N ASP A 351 -15.45 -18.05 14.91
CA ASP A 351 -16.40 -19.14 15.12
C ASP A 351 -17.54 -19.05 14.10
N LEU A 352 -17.54 -19.94 13.10
CA LEU A 352 -18.51 -19.98 12.02
C LEU A 352 -19.95 -20.24 12.52
N ASP A 353 -20.14 -20.99 13.63
CA ASP A 353 -21.46 -21.24 14.18
C ASP A 353 -22.06 -20.03 14.92
N LYS A 354 -21.21 -19.13 15.43
CA LYS A 354 -21.63 -17.98 16.24
C LYS A 354 -21.47 -16.63 15.54
N ASP A 355 -20.80 -16.59 14.41
CA ASP A 355 -20.43 -15.35 13.72
C ASP A 355 -19.68 -14.36 14.63
N THR A 356 -18.62 -14.84 15.32
CA THR A 356 -17.89 -14.03 16.28
C THR A 356 -16.38 -14.22 16.17
N SER A 357 -15.65 -13.12 16.26
CA SER A 357 -14.17 -13.10 16.30
C SER A 357 -13.65 -13.02 17.73
N GLU A 358 -12.52 -13.66 17.98
CA GLU A 358 -11.72 -13.51 19.21
C GLU A 358 -10.27 -13.24 18.84
N GLN A 359 -9.71 -12.11 19.32
CA GLN A 359 -8.30 -11.80 19.13
C GLN A 359 -7.43 -12.68 20.02
N ILE A 360 -6.52 -13.46 19.43
CA ILE A 360 -5.60 -14.34 20.14
C ILE A 360 -4.16 -13.80 20.14
N VAL A 361 -3.77 -13.02 19.15
CA VAL A 361 -2.51 -12.27 19.11
C VAL A 361 -2.80 -10.79 18.95
N ASP A 362 -2.33 -9.95 19.86
CA ASP A 362 -2.40 -8.50 19.77
C ASP A 362 -1.31 -8.01 18.81
N GLY A 363 -1.71 -7.43 17.67
CA GLY A 363 -0.80 -6.92 16.65
C GLY A 363 0.18 -5.89 17.19
N ASN A 364 -0.25 -5.01 18.11
CA ASN A 364 0.64 -4.04 18.76
C ASN A 364 1.76 -4.67 19.61
N MET A 365 1.71 -5.98 19.83
CA MET A 365 2.72 -6.75 20.55
C MET A 365 3.53 -7.66 19.62
N SER A 366 3.46 -7.44 18.31
CA SER A 366 4.05 -8.29 17.28
C SER A 366 4.45 -7.49 16.04
N SER A 367 5.19 -8.13 15.14
CA SER A 367 5.57 -7.52 13.84
C SER A 367 4.36 -7.21 12.93
N LEU A 368 3.20 -7.83 13.19
CA LEU A 368 1.97 -7.63 12.41
C LEU A 368 1.40 -6.20 12.47
N VAL A 369 1.83 -5.39 13.45
CA VAL A 369 1.40 -3.98 13.55
C VAL A 369 1.94 -3.10 12.42
N SER A 370 2.97 -3.56 11.72
CA SER A 370 3.55 -2.80 10.60
C SER A 370 2.50 -2.56 9.52
N PRO A 371 2.24 -1.31 9.12
CA PRO A 371 1.25 -1.01 8.07
C PRO A 371 1.71 -1.43 6.67
N SER A 372 3.03 -1.65 6.49
CA SER A 372 3.63 -2.22 5.28
C SER A 372 3.79 -3.74 5.35
N GLY A 373 3.39 -4.33 6.49
CA GLY A 373 3.47 -5.76 6.70
C GLY A 373 2.36 -6.52 5.98
N ASN A 374 2.73 -7.62 5.35
CA ASN A 374 1.79 -8.53 4.70
C ASN A 374 1.98 -9.96 5.23
N VAL A 375 0.87 -10.61 5.55
CA VAL A 375 0.85 -12.03 5.90
C VAL A 375 0.55 -12.83 4.64
N GLU A 376 1.56 -13.49 4.10
CA GLU A 376 1.42 -14.32 2.90
C GLU A 376 0.78 -15.66 3.23
N TYR A 377 1.24 -16.28 4.32
CA TYR A 377 0.70 -17.56 4.80
C TYR A 377 0.49 -17.55 6.31
N LEU A 378 -0.66 -18.05 6.72
CA LEU A 378 -1.06 -18.24 8.11
C LEU A 378 -1.30 -19.73 8.35
N ILE A 379 -0.48 -20.38 9.17
CA ILE A 379 -0.53 -21.83 9.41
C ILE A 379 -0.71 -22.09 10.91
N PRO A 380 -1.95 -22.26 11.39
CA PRO A 380 -2.21 -22.80 12.71
C PRO A 380 -1.74 -24.26 12.77
N LYS A 381 -0.96 -24.60 13.80
CA LYS A 381 -0.38 -25.95 13.97
C LYS A 381 -1.16 -26.78 15.00
N ASP A 382 -1.09 -28.09 14.89
CA ASP A 382 -1.78 -29.03 15.78
C ASP A 382 -1.34 -28.93 17.26
N ASP A 383 -0.12 -28.44 17.51
CA ASP A 383 0.40 -28.17 18.84
C ASP A 383 -0.07 -26.86 19.46
N GLY A 384 -0.90 -26.10 18.74
CA GLY A 384 -1.44 -24.82 19.16
C GLY A 384 -0.52 -23.62 18.93
N GLN A 385 0.63 -23.80 18.29
CA GLN A 385 1.45 -22.71 17.80
C GLN A 385 0.90 -22.23 16.44
N ILE A 386 1.36 -21.05 16.00
CA ILE A 386 0.95 -20.47 14.71
C ILE A 386 2.22 -20.04 13.98
N LEU A 387 2.41 -20.52 12.75
CA LEU A 387 3.46 -20.07 11.87
C LEU A 387 2.88 -19.05 10.88
N VAL A 388 3.61 -17.98 10.65
CA VAL A 388 3.28 -16.93 9.69
C VAL A 388 4.47 -16.71 8.78
N LYS A 389 4.27 -16.76 7.45
CA LYS A 389 5.20 -16.16 6.49
C LYS A 389 4.80 -14.70 6.34
N PHE A 390 5.74 -13.81 6.60
CA PHE A 390 5.52 -12.37 6.72
C PHE A 390 6.55 -11.61 5.90
N SER A 391 6.08 -10.67 5.12
CA SER A 391 6.90 -9.68 4.41
C SER A 391 6.62 -8.29 4.96
N ASP A 392 7.65 -7.46 5.09
CA ASP A 392 7.53 -6.08 5.57
C ASP A 392 8.38 -5.15 4.70
N TYR A 393 7.73 -4.15 4.11
CA TYR A 393 8.35 -3.16 3.22
C TYR A 393 8.50 -1.82 3.95
N THR A 394 9.18 -1.83 5.09
CA THR A 394 9.34 -0.63 5.93
C THR A 394 10.41 0.30 5.39
N GLY A 395 10.03 1.52 5.05
CA GLY A 395 10.93 2.52 4.48
C GLY A 395 11.47 2.07 3.12
N ASP A 396 12.79 2.01 2.98
CA ASP A 396 13.47 1.57 1.75
C ASP A 396 13.99 0.12 1.85
N THR A 397 13.46 -0.67 2.80
CA THR A 397 13.92 -2.04 3.06
C THR A 397 12.78 -3.03 2.90
N SER A 398 13.07 -4.20 2.34
CA SER A 398 12.20 -5.37 2.34
C SER A 398 12.77 -6.40 3.29
N GLU A 399 11.96 -6.91 4.20
CA GLU A 399 12.33 -7.98 5.14
C GLU A 399 11.30 -9.10 5.04
N GLU A 400 11.74 -10.29 4.64
CA GLU A 400 10.93 -11.49 4.68
C GLU A 400 11.29 -12.36 5.88
N SER A 401 10.30 -12.96 6.50
CA SER A 401 10.54 -13.76 7.69
C SER A 401 9.46 -14.79 7.97
N PHE A 402 9.85 -15.83 8.70
CA PHE A 402 8.94 -16.76 9.35
C PHE A 402 8.77 -16.34 10.81
N LEU A 403 7.57 -15.98 11.21
CA LEU A 403 7.21 -15.62 12.57
C LEU A 403 6.48 -16.80 13.22
N ASN A 404 6.99 -17.27 14.35
CA ASN A 404 6.32 -18.32 15.12
C ASN A 404 5.69 -17.74 16.39
N TYR A 405 4.41 -17.95 16.55
CA TYR A 405 3.65 -17.53 17.73
C TYR A 405 3.40 -18.75 18.64
N ALA A 406 3.96 -18.71 19.84
CA ALA A 406 3.76 -19.75 20.85
C ALA A 406 3.11 -19.16 22.10
N TYR A 407 2.10 -19.85 22.66
CA TYR A 407 1.43 -19.37 23.86
C TYR A 407 2.32 -19.55 25.10
N ASP A 408 2.68 -18.44 25.74
CA ASP A 408 3.40 -18.40 27.01
C ASP A 408 2.45 -17.96 28.14
N LYS A 409 2.11 -18.91 29.03
CA LYS A 409 1.22 -18.67 30.18
C LYS A 409 1.80 -17.73 31.23
N ASP A 410 3.11 -17.52 31.25
CA ASP A 410 3.84 -16.70 32.21
C ASP A 410 4.18 -15.30 31.69
N ALA A 411 4.08 -15.10 30.37
CA ALA A 411 4.26 -13.79 29.74
C ALA A 411 3.18 -12.79 30.22
N ALA A 412 3.57 -11.54 30.49
CA ALA A 412 2.62 -10.49 30.81
C ALA A 412 1.70 -10.24 29.60
N LYS A 413 0.39 -10.05 29.81
CA LYS A 413 -0.55 -9.74 28.72
C LYS A 413 -0.17 -8.47 27.99
N ARG A 414 0.29 -7.44 28.73
CA ARG A 414 0.84 -6.18 28.21
C ARG A 414 1.99 -5.71 29.09
N PRO A 415 2.94 -4.94 28.52
CA PRO A 415 3.94 -4.23 29.32
C PRO A 415 3.31 -3.26 30.29
N ASP A 416 4.05 -2.90 31.36
CA ASP A 416 3.60 -1.90 32.34
C ASP A 416 3.66 -0.46 31.80
N LYS A 417 4.51 -0.21 30.80
CA LYS A 417 4.61 1.07 30.12
C LYS A 417 3.67 1.10 28.93
N GLU A 418 2.87 2.12 28.82
CA GLU A 418 1.96 2.35 27.71
C GLU A 418 2.23 3.73 27.10
N LEU A 419 2.12 3.85 25.79
CA LEU A 419 2.25 5.09 25.05
C LEU A 419 1.11 5.17 24.02
N THR A 420 0.30 6.23 24.11
CA THR A 420 -0.76 6.50 23.14
C THR A 420 -0.36 7.64 22.21
N ILE A 421 -0.39 7.40 20.91
CA ILE A 421 -0.13 8.36 19.86
C ILE A 421 -1.44 8.66 19.14
N TYR A 422 -1.77 9.92 18.93
CA TYR A 422 -2.97 10.34 18.23
C TYR A 422 -2.63 10.96 16.89
N THR A 423 -3.39 10.56 15.86
CA THR A 423 -3.42 11.17 14.53
C THR A 423 -4.82 11.70 14.26
N LEU A 424 -4.95 12.80 13.51
CA LEU A 424 -6.27 13.32 13.13
C LEU A 424 -6.96 12.40 12.12
N LYS A 425 -6.22 11.94 11.14
CA LYS A 425 -6.59 10.90 10.16
C LYS A 425 -5.61 9.75 10.29
N ASP A 426 -5.92 8.63 9.70
CA ASP A 426 -4.96 7.53 9.62
C ASP A 426 -3.66 8.01 8.94
N ASP A 427 -2.52 7.62 9.49
CA ASP A 427 -1.21 8.11 9.05
C ASP A 427 -0.21 6.97 9.00
N TYR A 428 0.20 6.65 7.78
CA TYR A 428 1.12 5.55 7.50
C TYR A 428 2.49 5.76 8.16
N THR A 429 3.06 6.96 8.05
CA THR A 429 4.38 7.29 8.60
C THR A 429 4.46 7.06 10.10
N ILE A 430 3.46 7.55 10.84
CA ILE A 430 3.47 7.41 12.31
C ILE A 430 3.20 5.96 12.74
N ARG A 431 2.40 5.20 11.98
CA ARG A 431 2.17 3.76 12.25
C ARG A 431 3.46 2.97 12.05
N THR A 432 4.17 3.19 10.95
CA THR A 432 5.46 2.54 10.66
C THR A 432 6.50 2.90 11.72
N LEU A 433 6.57 4.16 12.11
CA LEU A 433 7.47 4.60 13.18
C LEU A 433 7.12 3.98 14.54
N ALA A 434 5.81 3.87 14.85
CA ALA A 434 5.34 3.23 16.08
C ALA A 434 5.69 1.74 16.10
N ALA A 435 5.53 1.04 14.97
CA ALA A 435 5.91 -0.35 14.80
C ALA A 435 7.42 -0.55 15.00
N ALA A 436 8.24 0.28 14.36
CA ALA A 436 9.70 0.26 14.52
C ALA A 436 10.13 0.53 15.98
N TYR A 437 9.47 1.48 16.64
CA TYR A 437 9.73 1.76 18.07
C TYR A 437 9.33 0.56 18.95
N GLN A 438 8.16 -0.04 18.72
CA GLN A 438 7.68 -1.21 19.45
C GLN A 438 8.64 -2.41 19.31
N LYS A 439 9.15 -2.65 18.09
CA LYS A 439 10.16 -3.69 17.81
C LYS A 439 11.46 -3.44 18.63
N ALA A 440 11.89 -2.18 18.74
CA ALA A 440 13.09 -1.80 19.50
C ALA A 440 12.87 -1.76 21.03
N HIS A 441 11.62 -1.53 21.48
CA HIS A 441 11.24 -1.33 22.88
C HIS A 441 10.07 -2.24 23.29
N PRO A 442 10.26 -3.57 23.37
CA PRO A 442 9.19 -4.52 23.67
C PRO A 442 8.64 -4.41 25.10
N ASP A 443 9.25 -3.56 25.96
CA ASP A 443 8.77 -3.20 27.30
C ASP A 443 7.76 -2.04 27.30
N VAL A 444 7.43 -1.48 26.13
CA VAL A 444 6.45 -0.41 25.96
C VAL A 444 5.32 -0.90 25.06
N TYR A 445 4.08 -0.75 25.48
CA TYR A 445 2.91 -0.97 24.62
C TYR A 445 2.58 0.35 23.88
N VAL A 446 2.69 0.35 22.56
CA VAL A 446 2.39 1.53 21.74
C VAL A 446 1.03 1.35 21.07
N LYS A 447 0.17 2.34 21.23
CA LYS A 447 -1.15 2.39 20.58
C LYS A 447 -1.25 3.65 19.73
N VAL A 448 -1.61 3.49 18.45
CA VAL A 448 -1.95 4.60 17.56
C VAL A 448 -3.48 4.72 17.47
N GLU A 449 -4.01 5.92 17.69
CA GLU A 449 -5.44 6.24 17.62
C GLU A 449 -5.69 7.30 16.56
N SER A 450 -6.63 7.02 15.64
CA SER A 450 -7.07 7.99 14.62
C SER A 450 -8.37 8.67 15.05
N GLY A 451 -8.42 9.98 14.92
CA GLY A 451 -9.59 10.80 15.29
C GLY A 451 -10.74 10.66 14.30
N VAL A 452 -10.41 10.45 13.02
CA VAL A 452 -11.36 10.17 11.94
C VAL A 452 -10.98 8.79 11.39
N SER A 453 -11.85 7.80 11.57
CA SER A 453 -11.67 6.44 11.09
C SER A 453 -12.99 5.89 10.56
N GLY A 454 -12.94 5.28 9.36
CA GLY A 454 -14.07 4.59 8.73
C GLY A 454 -15.18 5.53 8.22
N ASP A 455 -16.22 4.91 7.67
CA ASP A 455 -17.39 5.58 7.04
C ASP A 455 -18.35 6.25 8.05
N ASP A 456 -18.13 6.10 9.34
CA ASP A 456 -18.96 6.68 10.38
C ASP A 456 -18.61 8.14 10.65
N ALA A 457 -19.16 9.03 9.85
CA ALA A 457 -19.64 10.41 10.10
C ALA A 457 -19.01 11.24 11.26
N VAL A 458 -17.81 10.94 11.74
CA VAL A 458 -17.07 11.84 12.63
C VAL A 458 -16.35 12.88 11.79
N THR A 459 -16.87 14.11 11.77
CA THR A 459 -16.19 15.17 11.02
C THR A 459 -14.86 15.51 11.67
N THR A 460 -13.89 15.98 10.85
CA THR A 460 -12.61 16.53 11.31
C THR A 460 -12.78 17.55 12.45
N SER A 461 -13.81 18.42 12.35
CA SER A 461 -14.14 19.39 13.38
C SER A 461 -14.59 18.75 14.71
N ASP A 462 -15.32 17.64 14.65
CA ASP A 462 -15.77 16.91 15.84
C ASP A 462 -14.61 16.15 16.48
N ALA A 463 -13.74 15.53 15.69
CA ALA A 463 -12.53 14.87 16.16
C ALA A 463 -11.60 15.86 16.89
N ILE A 464 -11.33 17.02 16.30
CA ILE A 464 -10.52 18.08 16.93
C ILE A 464 -11.17 18.58 18.24
N ARG A 465 -12.51 18.72 18.28
CA ARG A 465 -13.21 19.15 19.49
C ARG A 465 -13.10 18.11 20.61
N THR A 466 -13.23 16.83 20.28
CA THR A 466 -13.06 15.70 21.20
C THR A 466 -11.65 15.69 21.77
N LEU A 467 -10.63 15.67 20.87
CA LEU A 467 -9.22 15.73 21.26
C LEU A 467 -8.93 16.91 22.20
N ASN A 468 -9.38 18.12 21.86
CA ASN A 468 -9.18 19.30 22.68
C ASN A 468 -9.78 19.15 24.09
N THR A 469 -10.93 18.49 24.20
CA THR A 469 -11.60 18.23 25.48
C THR A 469 -10.78 17.25 26.32
N GLU A 470 -10.29 16.20 25.73
CA GLU A 470 -9.48 15.16 26.39
C GLU A 470 -8.13 15.71 26.85
N VAL A 471 -7.40 16.41 25.95
CA VAL A 471 -6.12 17.04 26.27
C VAL A 471 -6.28 18.08 27.41
N MET A 472 -7.32 18.94 27.34
CA MET A 472 -7.60 19.89 28.39
C MET A 472 -8.03 19.21 29.68
N GLY A 473 -8.72 18.08 29.60
CA GLY A 473 -9.15 17.26 30.75
C GLY A 473 -8.02 16.48 31.42
N GLY A 474 -6.89 16.29 30.74
CA GLY A 474 -5.75 15.49 31.19
C GLY A 474 -5.95 13.99 31.03
N ASN A 475 -6.82 13.59 30.09
CA ASN A 475 -7.08 12.22 29.69
C ASN A 475 -6.79 12.00 28.19
N GLY A 476 -6.15 12.97 27.54
CA GLY A 476 -5.77 12.85 26.14
C GLY A 476 -4.52 11.97 25.92
N PRO A 477 -4.23 11.64 24.67
CA PRO A 477 -3.07 10.83 24.28
C PRO A 477 -1.75 11.47 24.69
N ASP A 478 -0.68 10.68 24.72
CA ASP A 478 0.65 11.13 25.17
C ASP A 478 1.37 11.93 24.09
N ILE A 479 1.29 11.48 22.84
CA ILE A 479 1.89 12.11 21.66
C ILE A 479 0.78 12.49 20.68
N LEU A 480 0.97 13.62 20.02
CA LEU A 480 0.07 14.14 19.00
C LEU A 480 0.85 14.30 17.70
N LEU A 481 0.38 13.65 16.63
CA LEU A 481 0.72 14.09 15.29
C LEU A 481 -0.09 15.34 14.99
N MET A 482 0.61 16.43 14.72
CA MET A 482 0.02 17.77 14.68
C MET A 482 -0.46 18.16 13.27
N ASP A 483 -0.29 17.30 12.30
CA ASP A 483 -0.75 17.52 10.92
C ASP A 483 -2.28 17.65 10.91
N GLY A 484 -2.75 18.73 10.27
CA GLY A 484 -4.17 19.12 10.34
C GLY A 484 -4.62 19.78 11.65
N LEU A 485 -3.75 19.85 12.68
CA LEU A 485 -4.04 20.50 13.96
C LEU A 485 -3.41 21.91 14.02
N PRO A 486 -4.01 22.88 14.75
CA PRO A 486 -3.49 24.24 14.83
C PRO A 486 -2.31 24.34 15.83
N VAL A 487 -1.11 23.91 15.42
CA VAL A 487 0.12 23.81 16.24
C VAL A 487 0.37 25.06 17.09
N ASN A 488 0.38 26.24 16.47
CA ASN A 488 0.65 27.50 17.17
C ASN A 488 -0.36 27.76 18.31
N SER A 489 -1.64 27.43 18.08
CA SER A 489 -2.68 27.57 19.12
C SER A 489 -2.46 26.60 20.29
N TYR A 490 -1.95 25.40 20.02
CA TYR A 490 -1.60 24.43 21.07
C TYR A 490 -0.40 24.91 21.88
N VAL A 491 0.62 25.49 21.23
CA VAL A 491 1.77 26.09 21.87
C VAL A 491 1.34 27.26 22.77
N GLU A 492 0.58 28.22 22.24
CA GLU A 492 0.12 29.41 22.98
C GLU A 492 -0.76 29.05 24.19
N LYS A 493 -1.56 28.00 24.09
CA LYS A 493 -2.43 27.51 25.16
C LYS A 493 -1.71 26.63 26.18
N GLY A 494 -0.42 26.33 25.96
CA GLY A 494 0.38 25.44 26.82
C GLY A 494 -0.14 23.99 26.85
N LEU A 495 -0.66 23.52 25.73
CA LEU A 495 -1.15 22.13 25.60
C LEU A 495 -0.03 21.15 25.22
N LEU A 496 1.10 21.65 24.71
CA LEU A 496 2.29 20.86 24.38
C LEU A 496 3.37 21.03 25.45
N ALA A 497 4.07 19.95 25.76
CA ALA A 497 5.20 19.93 26.66
C ALA A 497 6.44 20.55 26.02
N ASP A 498 7.31 21.11 26.84
CA ASP A 498 8.66 21.58 26.47
C ASP A 498 9.54 20.34 26.15
N VAL A 499 10.02 20.24 24.93
CA VAL A 499 10.91 19.17 24.46
C VAL A 499 12.34 19.66 24.18
N SER A 500 12.65 20.87 24.62
CA SER A 500 13.97 21.51 24.40
C SER A 500 15.12 20.70 24.97
N ASP A 501 14.92 19.97 26.06
CA ASP A 501 15.93 19.10 26.68
C ASP A 501 16.26 17.87 25.82
N THR A 502 15.33 17.40 24.99
CA THR A 502 15.53 16.31 24.02
C THR A 502 16.11 16.82 22.70
N VAL A 503 15.62 17.95 22.19
CA VAL A 503 15.92 18.45 20.84
C VAL A 503 17.22 19.26 20.78
N ASN A 504 17.47 20.14 21.76
CA ASN A 504 18.68 21.00 21.72
C ASN A 504 20.01 20.24 21.68
N PRO A 505 20.19 19.11 22.37
CA PRO A 505 21.39 18.30 22.22
C PRO A 505 21.58 17.80 20.77
N LEU A 506 20.50 17.31 20.11
CA LEU A 506 20.56 16.84 18.74
C LEU A 506 20.92 17.95 17.74
N ILE A 507 20.40 19.17 17.97
CA ILE A 507 20.78 20.37 17.19
C ILE A 507 22.25 20.71 17.42
N SER A 508 22.69 20.75 18.69
CA SER A 508 24.06 21.13 19.06
C SER A 508 25.09 20.15 18.53
N ASP A 509 24.74 18.87 18.47
CA ASP A 509 25.57 17.80 17.91
C ASP A 509 25.54 17.78 16.37
N GLY A 510 24.78 18.69 15.73
CA GLY A 510 24.66 18.79 14.28
C GLY A 510 23.83 17.67 13.64
N LYS A 511 23.05 16.92 14.42
CA LYS A 511 22.27 15.77 13.93
C LYS A 511 20.98 16.18 13.22
N LEU A 512 20.41 17.34 13.53
CA LEU A 512 19.18 17.84 12.92
C LEU A 512 19.43 19.08 12.05
N PHE A 513 18.55 19.31 11.07
CA PHE A 513 18.48 20.60 10.39
C PHE A 513 17.91 21.65 11.35
N ASP A 514 18.79 22.49 11.86
CA ASP A 514 18.52 23.44 12.95
C ASP A 514 17.26 24.29 12.73
N LYS A 515 17.13 24.94 11.57
CA LYS A 515 15.98 25.80 11.27
C LYS A 515 14.68 25.03 11.22
N ILE A 516 14.68 23.81 10.71
CA ILE A 516 13.50 22.97 10.60
C ILE A 516 13.10 22.45 11.99
N ALA A 517 14.06 21.94 12.74
CA ALA A 517 13.81 21.46 14.12
C ALA A 517 13.28 22.56 15.06
N GLN A 518 13.52 23.85 14.74
CA GLN A 518 13.03 24.99 15.53
C GLN A 518 11.79 25.68 14.95
N THR A 519 11.11 25.07 13.96
CA THR A 519 9.91 25.67 13.30
C THR A 519 8.87 26.13 14.33
N TYR A 520 8.60 25.33 15.35
CA TYR A 520 7.59 25.59 16.38
C TYR A 520 8.20 25.95 17.73
N LYS A 521 9.24 26.76 17.69
CA LYS A 521 9.83 27.38 18.88
C LYS A 521 8.96 28.53 19.37
N GLY A 522 8.56 28.49 20.62
CA GLY A 522 7.75 29.53 21.22
C GLY A 522 8.54 30.84 21.49
N ASP A 523 7.82 31.94 21.79
CA ASP A 523 8.40 33.24 22.12
C ASP A 523 9.26 33.20 23.38
N ASP A 524 9.04 32.24 24.28
CA ASP A 524 9.84 31.97 25.47
C ASP A 524 11.16 31.22 25.15
N GLY A 525 11.43 30.93 23.90
CA GLY A 525 12.64 30.27 23.40
C GLY A 525 12.65 28.77 23.55
N LYS A 526 11.55 28.15 23.96
CA LYS A 526 11.41 26.68 24.08
C LYS A 526 10.87 26.06 22.83
N ILE A 527 11.18 24.76 22.61
CA ILE A 527 10.69 23.96 21.49
C ILE A 527 9.54 23.10 22.00
N TYR A 528 8.40 23.15 21.30
CA TYR A 528 7.16 22.46 21.70
C TYR A 528 6.72 21.39 20.72
N ALA A 529 7.09 21.52 19.44
CA ALA A 529 6.85 20.52 18.40
C ALA A 529 7.99 20.55 17.37
N VAL A 530 8.24 19.42 16.74
CA VAL A 530 9.30 19.28 15.71
C VAL A 530 8.73 18.52 14.52
N PRO A 531 8.91 19.01 13.29
CA PRO A 531 8.69 18.22 12.10
C PRO A 531 9.69 17.06 12.04
N MET A 532 9.21 15.85 11.81
CA MET A 532 10.07 14.70 11.53
C MET A 532 10.55 14.73 10.08
N THR A 533 9.71 15.24 9.18
CA THR A 533 10.03 15.42 7.77
C THR A 533 9.70 16.83 7.30
N PHE A 534 10.16 17.15 6.08
CA PHE A 534 9.83 18.41 5.41
C PHE A 534 9.85 18.22 3.88
N LYS A 535 9.09 19.06 3.19
CA LYS A 535 9.05 19.11 1.72
C LYS A 535 9.57 20.47 1.23
N VAL A 536 10.03 20.53 -0.03
CA VAL A 536 10.60 21.75 -0.61
C VAL A 536 9.81 22.16 -1.85
N PRO A 537 9.07 23.27 -1.83
CA PRO A 537 8.36 23.77 -2.99
C PRO A 537 9.33 24.19 -4.09
N ILE A 538 9.24 23.57 -5.25
CA ILE A 538 10.08 23.85 -6.42
C ILE A 538 9.27 23.99 -7.71
N VAL A 539 9.93 24.52 -8.71
CA VAL A 539 9.49 24.51 -10.12
C VAL A 539 10.61 23.91 -10.96
N ILE A 540 10.26 23.02 -11.89
CA ILE A 540 11.14 22.36 -12.84
C ILE A 540 10.79 22.87 -14.23
N GLY A 541 11.80 23.06 -15.08
CA GLY A 541 11.62 23.52 -16.45
C GLY A 541 12.94 23.71 -17.16
N ARG A 542 12.89 24.18 -18.40
CA ARG A 542 14.12 24.56 -19.12
C ARG A 542 14.71 25.84 -18.54
N LYS A 543 16.03 25.94 -18.47
CA LYS A 543 16.76 27.10 -17.90
C LYS A 543 16.26 28.43 -18.42
N SER A 544 15.99 28.52 -19.73
CA SER A 544 15.52 29.76 -20.36
C SER A 544 14.15 30.25 -19.83
N ASP A 545 13.31 29.37 -19.31
CA ASP A 545 12.03 29.71 -18.72
C ASP A 545 12.18 29.97 -17.23
N LEU A 546 12.95 29.12 -16.52
CA LEU A 546 13.21 29.32 -15.09
C LEU A 546 13.86 30.68 -14.81
N ASP A 547 14.74 31.18 -15.69
CA ASP A 547 15.37 32.49 -15.54
C ASP A 547 14.36 33.66 -15.55
N LYS A 548 13.19 33.47 -16.13
CA LYS A 548 12.09 34.45 -16.16
C LYS A 548 11.22 34.45 -14.90
N LEU A 549 11.26 33.37 -14.09
CA LEU A 549 10.36 33.15 -12.96
C LEU A 549 10.97 33.74 -11.67
N ASN A 550 10.59 34.94 -11.27
CA ASN A 550 11.03 35.56 -10.02
C ASN A 550 9.91 35.69 -8.98
N ASN A 551 8.66 35.72 -9.44
CA ASN A 551 7.46 35.79 -8.63
C ASN A 551 6.29 35.11 -9.35
N LEU A 552 5.13 35.01 -8.69
CA LEU A 552 3.95 34.34 -9.22
C LEU A 552 3.40 35.06 -10.49
N SER A 553 3.48 36.39 -10.56
CA SER A 553 3.02 37.13 -11.75
C SER A 553 3.91 36.88 -12.98
N ASP A 554 5.22 36.61 -12.77
CA ASP A 554 6.11 36.19 -13.87
C ASP A 554 5.67 34.79 -14.36
N PHE A 555 5.27 33.89 -13.47
CA PHE A 555 4.74 32.57 -13.82
C PHE A 555 3.45 32.69 -14.64
N ALA A 556 2.50 33.52 -14.17
CA ALA A 556 1.27 33.81 -14.91
C ALA A 556 1.57 34.40 -16.31
N SER A 557 2.57 35.26 -16.42
CA SER A 557 2.98 35.86 -17.71
C SER A 557 3.60 34.79 -18.62
N LEU A 558 4.45 33.90 -18.10
CA LEU A 558 5.03 32.81 -18.89
C LEU A 558 3.93 31.89 -19.43
N ALA A 559 2.92 31.55 -18.61
CA ALA A 559 1.79 30.73 -18.99
C ALA A 559 0.98 31.39 -20.13
N GLN A 560 0.66 32.67 -20.02
CA GLN A 560 -0.07 33.44 -21.05
C GLN A 560 0.72 33.60 -22.35
N ASP A 561 2.05 33.69 -22.27
CA ASP A 561 2.91 33.76 -23.46
C ASP A 561 2.99 32.39 -24.15
N PHE A 562 3.01 31.29 -23.36
CA PHE A 562 3.04 29.96 -23.91
C PHE A 562 1.80 29.62 -24.76
N VAL A 563 0.60 30.01 -24.32
CA VAL A 563 -0.66 29.81 -25.08
C VAL A 563 -0.56 30.36 -26.50
N LYS A 564 0.21 31.43 -26.74
CA LYS A 564 0.31 32.09 -28.07
C LYS A 564 1.10 31.28 -29.09
N ASP A 565 2.07 30.49 -28.65
CA ASP A 565 3.09 29.84 -29.50
C ASP A 565 3.34 28.36 -29.18
N HIS A 566 2.50 27.72 -28.34
CA HIS A 566 2.68 26.31 -28.00
C HIS A 566 2.50 25.37 -29.19
N LYS A 567 3.19 24.26 -29.18
CA LYS A 567 3.04 23.20 -30.18
C LYS A 567 1.80 22.37 -29.84
N LYS A 568 1.22 21.71 -30.87
CA LYS A 568 0.27 20.65 -30.64
C LYS A 568 0.95 19.57 -29.75
N ASN A 569 0.22 19.01 -28.82
CA ASN A 569 0.70 18.00 -27.86
C ASN A 569 1.78 18.53 -26.87
N GLU A 570 1.90 19.85 -26.68
CA GLU A 570 2.72 20.45 -25.64
C GLU A 570 1.83 21.22 -24.67
N ASN A 571 1.73 20.74 -23.43
CA ASN A 571 0.97 21.37 -22.36
C ASN A 571 1.82 22.38 -21.60
N PHE A 572 1.22 23.38 -21.02
CA PHE A 572 1.96 24.32 -20.16
C PHE A 572 2.40 23.63 -18.87
N ILE A 573 1.48 22.96 -18.23
CA ILE A 573 1.65 22.05 -17.07
C ILE A 573 0.72 20.86 -17.28
N GLU A 574 0.99 19.77 -16.61
CA GLU A 574 0.04 18.68 -16.54
C GLU A 574 -1.28 19.11 -15.90
N SER A 575 -2.35 18.34 -16.09
CA SER A 575 -3.67 18.67 -15.55
C SER A 575 -3.68 18.68 -14.03
N TYR A 576 -3.77 19.87 -13.43
CA TYR A 576 -3.94 20.04 -11.98
C TYR A 576 -5.34 20.57 -11.68
N SER A 577 -5.89 20.16 -10.54
CA SER A 577 -7.10 20.82 -10.06
C SER A 577 -6.79 22.27 -9.67
N LEU A 578 -7.79 23.16 -9.80
CA LEU A 578 -7.63 24.55 -9.34
C LEU A 578 -7.31 24.62 -7.84
N TYR A 579 -7.81 23.65 -7.08
CA TYR A 579 -7.62 23.57 -5.64
C TYR A 579 -6.18 23.19 -5.28
N SER A 580 -5.60 22.15 -5.91
CA SER A 580 -4.19 21.79 -5.70
C SER A 580 -3.27 22.96 -6.09
N MET A 581 -3.53 23.63 -7.21
CA MET A 581 -2.76 24.80 -7.64
C MET A 581 -2.79 25.93 -6.60
N VAL A 582 -3.96 26.23 -6.02
CA VAL A 582 -4.10 27.21 -4.94
C VAL A 582 -3.31 26.76 -3.71
N GLY A 583 -3.39 25.51 -3.34
CA GLY A 583 -2.70 24.96 -2.17
C GLY A 583 -1.18 24.96 -2.31
N ASP A 584 -0.67 24.45 -3.41
CA ASP A 584 0.78 24.30 -3.64
C ASP A 584 1.49 25.67 -3.70
N MET A 585 0.92 26.61 -4.41
CA MET A 585 1.55 27.94 -4.53
C MET A 585 1.33 28.84 -3.30
N MET A 586 0.47 28.44 -2.37
CA MET A 586 0.23 29.16 -1.13
C MET A 586 1.49 29.26 -0.26
N TYR A 587 2.28 28.18 -0.18
CA TYR A 587 3.44 28.10 0.69
C TYR A 587 4.46 29.22 0.47
N SER A 588 4.69 29.62 -0.78
CA SER A 588 5.61 30.71 -1.12
C SER A 588 4.94 32.10 -1.17
N ASN A 589 3.61 32.22 -0.99
CA ASN A 589 2.87 33.45 -1.18
C ASN A 589 2.07 33.95 0.02
N SER A 590 1.63 33.06 0.94
CA SER A 590 0.70 33.38 2.01
C SER A 590 1.22 34.43 3.01
N ALA A 591 2.54 34.54 3.19
CA ALA A 591 3.13 35.54 4.05
C ALA A 591 2.76 36.99 3.66
N SER A 592 2.51 37.25 2.37
CA SER A 592 2.10 38.57 1.88
C SER A 592 0.61 38.91 2.11
N TRP A 593 -0.18 37.91 2.54
CA TRP A 593 -1.63 38.12 2.76
C TRP A 593 -1.95 38.79 4.10
N PHE A 594 -0.97 38.93 4.98
CA PHE A 594 -1.14 39.54 6.29
C PHE A 594 -0.28 40.80 6.43
N LYS A 595 -0.88 41.86 6.99
CA LYS A 595 -0.19 43.08 7.35
C LYS A 595 0.58 42.90 8.64
N GLU A 596 1.45 43.87 8.98
CA GLU A 596 2.22 43.85 10.21
C GLU A 596 1.34 43.76 11.51
N ASP A 597 0.10 44.26 11.46
CA ASP A 597 -0.87 44.18 12.56
C ASP A 597 -1.67 42.85 12.59
N GLY A 598 -1.34 41.89 11.70
CA GLY A 598 -2.00 40.59 11.58
C GLY A 598 -3.34 40.63 10.83
N SER A 599 -3.77 41.81 10.34
CA SER A 599 -4.99 41.91 9.54
C SER A 599 -4.75 41.41 8.10
N LEU A 600 -5.83 40.87 7.48
CA LEU A 600 -5.77 40.36 6.10
C LEU A 600 -5.53 41.51 5.10
N ASP A 601 -4.54 41.37 4.23
CA ASP A 601 -4.32 42.21 3.07
C ASP A 601 -5.12 41.64 1.88
N SER A 602 -6.34 42.12 1.72
CA SER A 602 -7.26 41.66 0.67
C SER A 602 -6.76 41.92 -0.75
N ASP A 603 -5.88 42.92 -0.93
CA ASP A 603 -5.38 43.24 -2.27
C ASP A 603 -4.26 42.27 -2.65
N SER A 604 -3.37 41.91 -1.74
CA SER A 604 -2.35 40.89 -1.94
C SER A 604 -2.98 39.51 -2.19
N LEU A 605 -4.02 39.13 -1.41
CA LEU A 605 -4.73 37.88 -1.64
C LEU A 605 -5.45 37.85 -2.99
N LYS A 606 -6.10 38.96 -3.41
CA LYS A 606 -6.73 39.06 -4.75
C LYS A 606 -5.71 38.94 -5.86
N SER A 607 -4.52 39.59 -5.71
CA SER A 607 -3.45 39.49 -6.71
C SER A 607 -3.03 38.01 -6.87
N TYR A 608 -2.79 37.32 -5.77
CA TYR A 608 -2.47 35.90 -5.77
C TYR A 608 -3.51 35.07 -6.52
N LEU A 609 -4.80 35.20 -6.17
CA LEU A 609 -5.89 34.45 -6.79
C LEU A 609 -6.05 34.79 -8.29
N ASN A 610 -5.76 36.03 -8.70
CA ASN A 610 -5.76 36.41 -10.10
C ASN A 610 -4.61 35.79 -10.89
N ASP A 611 -3.41 35.71 -10.31
CA ASP A 611 -2.26 35.07 -10.93
C ASP A 611 -2.49 33.56 -11.07
N ILE A 612 -2.99 32.88 -10.01
CA ILE A 612 -3.40 31.47 -10.08
C ILE A 612 -4.42 31.23 -11.18
N LYS A 613 -5.48 32.06 -11.23
CA LYS A 613 -6.51 31.95 -12.27
C LYS A 613 -5.91 32.10 -13.67
N ALA A 614 -4.95 32.99 -13.85
CA ALA A 614 -4.30 33.21 -15.13
C ALA A 614 -3.46 31.98 -15.55
N ILE A 615 -2.73 31.39 -14.62
CA ILE A 615 -1.94 30.17 -14.85
C ILE A 615 -2.88 28.99 -15.19
N TYR A 616 -3.92 28.79 -14.37
CA TYR A 616 -4.90 27.71 -14.57
C TYR A 616 -5.59 27.82 -15.93
N ASN A 617 -6.07 29.01 -16.30
CA ASN A 617 -6.73 29.20 -17.58
C ASN A 617 -5.78 28.94 -18.76
N ALA A 618 -4.52 29.36 -18.64
CA ALA A 618 -3.52 29.12 -19.67
C ALA A 618 -3.20 27.63 -19.81
N ALA A 619 -3.01 26.94 -18.69
CA ALA A 619 -2.82 25.50 -18.67
C ALA A 619 -4.03 24.77 -19.30
N TYR A 620 -5.24 25.07 -18.85
CA TYR A 620 -6.47 24.48 -19.38
C TYR A 620 -6.63 24.72 -20.90
N GLU A 621 -6.26 25.92 -21.41
CA GLU A 621 -6.39 26.26 -22.82
C GLU A 621 -5.52 25.42 -23.73
N THR A 622 -4.35 24.95 -23.22
CA THR A 622 -3.38 24.13 -23.95
C THR A 622 -3.65 22.63 -23.93
N LEU A 623 -4.55 22.17 -23.06
CA LEU A 623 -4.90 20.75 -22.94
C LEU A 623 -5.68 20.24 -24.15
N SER A 624 -5.58 18.93 -24.38
CA SER A 624 -6.43 18.21 -25.34
C SER A 624 -7.91 18.25 -24.97
N ASP A 625 -8.77 17.89 -25.91
CA ASP A 625 -10.21 17.79 -25.64
C ASP A 625 -10.53 16.68 -24.63
N LYS A 626 -9.74 15.58 -24.61
CA LYS A 626 -9.83 14.50 -23.63
C LYS A 626 -9.47 15.01 -22.23
N ASP A 627 -8.29 15.61 -22.07
CA ASP A 627 -7.81 16.10 -20.78
C ASP A 627 -8.69 17.22 -20.22
N LYS A 628 -9.27 18.05 -21.08
CA LYS A 628 -10.30 19.03 -20.67
C LYS A 628 -11.54 18.35 -20.11
N SER A 629 -11.98 17.27 -20.75
CA SER A 629 -13.12 16.49 -20.27
C SER A 629 -12.83 15.88 -18.91
N ASP A 630 -11.65 15.30 -18.74
CA ASP A 630 -11.22 14.69 -17.49
C ASP A 630 -11.10 15.73 -16.38
N MET A 631 -10.47 16.88 -16.65
CA MET A 631 -10.44 17.99 -15.69
C MET A 631 -11.83 18.54 -15.33
N ASP A 632 -12.76 18.60 -16.26
CA ASP A 632 -14.12 19.07 -15.97
C ASP A 632 -14.91 18.06 -15.12
N GLN A 633 -14.67 16.75 -15.29
CA GLN A 633 -15.22 15.70 -14.42
C GLN A 633 -14.61 15.78 -13.02
N MET A 634 -13.28 15.86 -12.90
CA MET A 634 -12.59 16.07 -11.62
C MET A 634 -13.10 17.33 -10.90
N LYS A 635 -13.30 18.42 -11.63
CA LYS A 635 -13.86 19.65 -11.06
C LYS A 635 -15.27 19.43 -10.51
N GLN A 636 -16.11 18.65 -11.19
CA GLN A 636 -17.44 18.33 -10.72
C GLN A 636 -17.38 17.49 -9.42
N TYR A 637 -16.47 16.55 -9.34
CA TYR A 637 -16.21 15.76 -8.14
C TYR A 637 -15.76 16.63 -6.97
N TYR A 638 -14.72 17.44 -7.13
CA TYR A 638 -14.18 18.35 -6.09
C TYR A 638 -15.14 19.47 -5.66
N THR A 639 -16.21 19.75 -6.40
CA THR A 639 -17.23 20.74 -6.03
C THR A 639 -18.52 20.10 -5.52
N SER A 640 -18.57 18.78 -5.36
CA SER A 640 -19.72 18.09 -4.77
C SER A 640 -19.82 18.40 -3.28
N ASP A 641 -21.05 18.35 -2.73
CA ASP A 641 -21.28 18.58 -1.29
C ASP A 641 -20.70 17.43 -0.42
N ASP A 642 -20.39 16.31 -1.04
CA ASP A 642 -19.85 15.10 -0.37
C ASP A 642 -18.31 15.09 -0.33
N TYR A 643 -17.64 15.99 -1.06
CA TYR A 643 -16.17 16.06 -1.09
C TYR A 643 -15.63 16.89 0.07
N GLU A 644 -14.96 16.27 1.02
CA GLU A 644 -14.18 16.94 2.05
C GLU A 644 -12.73 17.12 1.56
N MET A 645 -12.37 18.37 1.29
CA MET A 645 -11.05 18.71 0.75
C MET A 645 -9.94 18.28 1.71
N ASP A 646 -9.13 17.32 1.31
CA ASP A 646 -7.98 16.86 2.06
C ASP A 646 -6.72 17.63 1.68
N ALA A 647 -6.07 18.24 2.67
CA ALA A 647 -4.81 18.95 2.47
C ALA A 647 -3.64 18.01 2.08
N SER A 648 -3.76 16.71 2.28
CA SER A 648 -2.76 15.72 1.87
C SER A 648 -2.61 15.61 0.35
N TRP A 649 -3.63 15.99 -0.42
CA TRP A 649 -3.60 16.06 -1.88
C TRP A 649 -2.84 17.28 -2.41
N TYR A 650 -2.44 18.21 -1.53
CA TYR A 650 -1.60 19.33 -1.92
C TYR A 650 -0.13 18.90 -1.96
N GLY A 651 0.50 19.20 -3.06
CA GLY A 651 1.94 19.06 -3.17
C GLY A 651 2.40 17.74 -3.75
N SER A 652 1.82 17.36 -4.91
CA SER A 652 2.41 16.32 -5.74
C SER A 652 3.89 16.60 -5.99
N ASP A 653 4.70 15.56 -5.94
CA ASP A 653 6.12 15.67 -6.25
C ASP A 653 6.31 15.93 -7.74
N PRO A 654 7.00 17.00 -8.13
CA PRO A 654 7.16 17.36 -9.53
C PRO A 654 8.30 16.62 -10.24
N SER A 655 9.09 15.79 -9.56
CA SER A 655 10.27 15.14 -10.12
C SER A 655 9.93 14.18 -11.25
N SER A 656 8.90 13.37 -11.09
CA SER A 656 8.41 12.47 -12.13
C SER A 656 7.93 13.20 -13.40
N MET A 657 7.45 14.44 -13.24
CA MET A 657 7.00 15.27 -14.38
C MET A 657 8.17 15.84 -15.20
N ALA A 658 9.38 15.79 -14.69
CA ALA A 658 10.56 16.28 -15.42
C ALA A 658 10.82 15.48 -16.72
N MET A 659 10.44 14.20 -16.76
CA MET A 659 10.55 13.39 -17.98
C MET A 659 9.61 13.89 -19.09
N TYR A 660 8.41 14.35 -18.77
CA TYR A 660 7.47 14.92 -19.73
C TYR A 660 8.02 16.24 -20.30
N ILE A 661 8.78 17.01 -19.51
CA ILE A 661 9.50 18.20 -20.00
C ILE A 661 10.61 17.80 -20.97
N MET A 662 11.36 16.71 -20.67
CA MET A 662 12.40 16.17 -21.53
C MET A 662 11.80 15.66 -22.85
N ALA A 663 10.68 14.96 -22.81
CA ALA A 663 9.92 14.51 -23.97
C ALA A 663 9.29 15.64 -24.78
N GLY A 664 9.21 16.87 -24.24
CA GLY A 664 8.59 18.01 -24.90
C GLY A 664 7.07 18.05 -24.84
N MET A 665 6.48 17.26 -23.94
CA MET A 665 5.03 17.19 -23.70
C MET A 665 4.57 18.27 -22.72
N ASN A 666 5.39 18.59 -21.72
CA ASN A 666 5.10 19.65 -20.74
C ASN A 666 6.17 20.75 -20.78
N ARG A 667 5.76 21.97 -20.47
CA ARG A 667 6.67 23.12 -20.39
C ARG A 667 7.30 23.28 -19.01
N ILE A 668 6.51 23.15 -17.99
CA ILE A 668 6.84 23.39 -16.58
C ILE A 668 6.21 22.28 -15.72
N ALA A 669 6.92 21.85 -14.69
CA ALA A 669 6.34 21.12 -13.57
C ALA A 669 6.58 21.90 -12.27
N TYR A 670 5.69 21.83 -11.32
CA TYR A 670 5.86 22.44 -10.01
C TYR A 670 5.14 21.60 -8.95
N GLY A 671 5.58 21.74 -7.72
CA GLY A 671 5.00 21.04 -6.59
C GLY A 671 5.94 21.04 -5.40
N ASN A 672 5.71 20.12 -4.47
CA ASN A 672 6.54 19.95 -3.30
C ASN A 672 7.42 18.72 -3.46
N MET A 673 8.69 18.92 -3.74
CA MET A 673 9.65 17.81 -3.72
C MET A 673 9.61 17.16 -2.34
N SER A 674 9.28 15.88 -2.31
CA SER A 674 8.85 15.21 -1.09
C SER A 674 9.87 14.20 -0.54
N GLY A 675 10.94 13.89 -1.23
CA GLY A 675 11.89 12.93 -0.70
C GLY A 675 13.22 12.82 -1.44
N THR A 676 14.10 11.98 -0.93
CA THR A 676 15.43 11.78 -1.49
C THR A 676 15.41 10.96 -2.79
N SER A 677 14.45 10.05 -2.95
CA SER A 677 14.21 9.34 -4.21
C SER A 677 13.88 10.31 -5.34
N SER A 678 13.02 11.30 -5.08
CA SER A 678 12.68 12.37 -6.03
C SER A 678 13.90 13.17 -6.49
N LEU A 679 14.90 13.38 -5.61
CA LEU A 679 16.17 14.00 -5.98
C LEU A 679 16.97 13.12 -6.94
N GLY A 680 16.94 11.81 -6.75
CA GLY A 680 17.59 10.83 -7.61
C GLY A 680 17.02 10.87 -9.02
N ASP A 681 15.68 10.82 -9.13
CA ASP A 681 14.95 10.89 -10.40
C ASP A 681 15.28 12.18 -11.16
N LEU A 682 15.11 13.32 -10.49
CA LEU A 682 15.42 14.62 -11.09
C LEU A 682 16.91 14.73 -11.51
N ALA A 683 17.83 14.21 -10.69
CA ALA A 683 19.25 14.23 -11.01
C ALA A 683 19.57 13.38 -12.25
N SER A 684 18.90 12.25 -12.43
CA SER A 684 19.03 11.38 -13.60
C SER A 684 18.57 12.10 -14.87
N ILE A 685 17.41 12.72 -14.84
CA ILE A 685 16.88 13.52 -15.96
C ILE A 685 17.82 14.70 -16.29
N MET A 686 18.31 15.42 -15.30
CA MET A 686 19.24 16.54 -15.51
C MET A 686 20.60 16.11 -16.06
N ARG A 687 21.02 14.86 -15.85
CA ARG A 687 22.22 14.28 -16.50
C ARG A 687 21.97 14.01 -17.97
N LYS A 688 20.77 13.55 -18.34
CA LYS A 688 20.38 13.27 -19.73
C LYS A 688 20.11 14.54 -20.54
N ASP A 689 19.37 15.51 -19.96
CA ASP A 689 19.10 16.82 -20.55
C ASP A 689 19.57 17.97 -19.64
N ALA A 690 20.78 18.46 -19.91
CA ALA A 690 21.39 19.52 -19.10
C ALA A 690 20.68 20.89 -19.20
N ASP A 691 19.70 21.07 -20.08
CA ASP A 691 18.88 22.29 -20.16
C ASP A 691 17.72 22.26 -19.15
N ILE A 692 17.32 21.09 -18.69
CA ILE A 692 16.35 20.93 -17.59
C ILE A 692 17.03 21.29 -16.27
N ASN A 693 16.32 22.05 -15.44
CA ASN A 693 16.80 22.46 -14.12
C ASN A 693 15.60 22.74 -13.19
N TYR A 694 15.90 23.03 -11.94
CA TYR A 694 14.90 23.40 -10.96
C TYR A 694 15.22 24.72 -10.27
N LYS A 695 14.21 25.30 -9.64
CA LYS A 695 14.32 26.54 -8.85
C LYS A 695 13.30 26.48 -7.71
N ALA A 696 13.56 27.20 -6.62
CA ALA A 696 12.53 27.41 -5.60
C ALA A 696 11.26 27.96 -6.23
N LEU A 697 10.10 27.47 -5.80
CA LEU A 697 8.79 27.91 -6.32
C LEU A 697 8.66 29.44 -6.18
N PRO A 698 8.38 30.15 -7.29
CA PRO A 698 8.33 31.61 -7.26
C PRO A 698 7.15 32.12 -6.41
N GLY A 699 7.42 33.13 -5.58
CA GLY A 699 6.42 33.68 -4.70
C GLY A 699 6.89 34.98 -4.04
N SER A 700 6.08 35.45 -3.08
CA SER A 700 6.42 36.63 -2.25
C SER A 700 7.54 36.35 -1.26
N VAL A 701 7.72 35.07 -0.92
CA VAL A 701 8.82 34.54 -0.09
C VAL A 701 9.52 33.42 -0.87
N GLN A 702 10.84 33.37 -0.78
CA GLN A 702 11.64 32.34 -1.44
C GLN A 702 12.36 31.44 -0.42
N ASN A 703 12.77 30.25 -0.85
CA ASN A 703 13.47 29.27 -0.04
C ASN A 703 12.67 28.87 1.20
N VAL A 704 11.40 28.60 0.98
CA VAL A 704 10.49 28.05 1.99
C VAL A 704 10.59 26.54 2.03
N TYR A 705 10.22 25.95 3.13
CA TYR A 705 9.98 24.51 3.29
C TYR A 705 8.60 24.31 3.90
N VAL A 706 8.02 23.16 3.67
CA VAL A 706 6.74 22.73 4.26
C VAL A 706 7.06 21.69 5.33
N PRO A 707 6.83 22.03 6.61
CA PRO A 707 6.98 21.03 7.66
C PRO A 707 5.89 19.97 7.54
N SER A 708 6.24 18.69 7.70
CA SER A 708 5.32 17.56 7.72
C SER A 708 5.67 16.60 8.86
N ASP A 709 4.74 15.73 9.18
CA ASP A 709 4.86 14.75 10.25
C ASP A 709 5.29 15.43 11.57
N VAL A 710 4.56 16.47 11.92
CA VAL A 710 4.90 17.32 13.09
C VAL A 710 4.45 16.62 14.37
N ILE A 711 5.39 16.28 15.23
CA ILE A 711 5.08 15.64 16.52
C ILE A 711 5.20 16.60 17.69
N GLY A 712 4.28 16.42 18.66
CA GLY A 712 4.29 17.14 19.93
C GLY A 712 3.91 16.22 21.09
N ILE A 713 4.36 16.50 22.30
CA ILE A 713 4.00 15.77 23.51
C ILE A 713 2.89 16.52 24.24
N ASN A 714 1.81 15.86 24.62
CA ASN A 714 0.76 16.42 25.45
C ASN A 714 1.33 16.85 26.81
N ALA A 715 1.22 18.14 27.16
CA ALA A 715 1.75 18.69 28.41
C ALA A 715 1.14 18.05 29.67
N LYS A 716 0.00 17.36 29.55
CA LYS A 716 -0.70 16.65 30.63
C LYS A 716 -0.57 15.14 30.58
N SER A 717 0.26 14.61 29.66
CA SER A 717 0.58 13.19 29.63
C SER A 717 1.06 12.71 31.00
N LYS A 718 0.67 11.50 31.37
CA LYS A 718 1.16 10.81 32.58
C LYS A 718 2.44 10.02 32.29
N ASN A 719 2.76 9.84 30.98
CA ASN A 719 3.86 9.04 30.46
C ASN A 719 4.93 9.91 29.78
N ILE A 720 5.15 11.16 30.25
CA ILE A 720 6.04 12.15 29.59
C ILE A 720 7.44 11.58 29.34
N ASP A 721 8.00 10.81 30.26
CA ASP A 721 9.35 10.27 30.09
C ASP A 721 9.39 9.24 28.95
N THR A 722 8.42 8.32 28.88
CA THR A 722 8.29 7.35 27.77
C THR A 722 7.98 8.09 26.45
N ALA A 723 7.14 9.13 26.48
CA ALA A 723 6.87 9.95 25.31
C ALA A 723 8.13 10.68 24.79
N LYS A 724 9.02 11.13 25.69
CA LYS A 724 10.31 11.71 25.29
C LYS A 724 11.29 10.67 24.75
N GLU A 725 11.25 9.43 25.23
CA GLU A 725 12.04 8.32 24.67
C GLU A 725 11.60 8.04 23.22
N PHE A 726 10.29 7.92 22.97
CA PHE A 726 9.76 7.79 21.60
C PHE A 726 10.13 9.00 20.73
N TYR A 727 9.99 10.21 21.27
CA TYR A 727 10.30 11.45 20.54
C TYR A 727 11.77 11.51 20.12
N ALA A 728 12.69 11.08 20.99
CA ALA A 728 14.11 10.99 20.67
C ALA A 728 14.39 9.92 19.61
N PHE A 729 13.70 8.77 19.67
CA PHE A 729 13.76 7.72 18.64
C PHE A 729 13.26 8.24 17.29
N ALA A 730 12.12 8.91 17.25
CA ALA A 730 11.52 9.47 16.04
C ALA A 730 12.43 10.48 15.30
N LEU A 731 13.30 11.18 16.06
CA LEU A 731 14.28 12.13 15.52
C LEU A 731 15.68 11.51 15.30
N SER A 732 15.87 10.23 15.61
CA SER A 732 17.14 9.54 15.41
C SER A 732 17.30 9.07 13.96
N ALA A 733 18.53 8.75 13.55
CA ALA A 733 18.77 8.16 12.23
C ALA A 733 18.07 6.79 12.08
N ASP A 734 18.07 5.98 13.16
CA ASP A 734 17.44 4.66 13.15
C ASP A 734 15.92 4.75 13.09
N GLY A 735 15.30 5.65 13.85
CA GLY A 735 13.84 5.85 13.76
C GLY A 735 13.41 6.37 12.39
N GLN A 736 14.19 7.27 11.81
CA GLN A 736 13.86 7.84 10.49
C GLN A 736 14.17 6.91 9.30
N LYS A 737 14.75 5.73 9.51
CA LYS A 737 14.79 4.67 8.49
C LYS A 737 13.40 4.09 8.22
N ALA A 738 12.52 4.14 9.21
CA ALA A 738 11.13 3.68 9.07
C ALA A 738 10.26 4.63 8.24
N ILE A 739 10.74 5.83 7.88
CA ILE A 739 10.04 6.79 7.05
C ILE A 739 10.45 6.56 5.60
N ASP A 740 9.44 6.37 4.76
CA ASP A 740 9.58 6.19 3.32
C ASP A 740 10.32 7.37 2.66
N SER A 741 11.19 7.08 1.70
CA SER A 741 11.99 8.08 0.97
C SER A 741 11.17 9.03 0.08
N TYR A 742 9.88 8.74 -0.14
CA TYR A 742 8.93 9.61 -0.84
C TYR A 742 8.06 10.46 0.09
N SER A 743 7.94 10.11 1.36
CA SER A 743 7.04 10.80 2.31
C SER A 743 7.52 12.17 2.76
N GLY A 744 8.81 12.45 2.67
CA GLY A 744 9.42 13.73 3.04
C GLY A 744 10.92 13.61 3.23
N PHE A 745 11.61 14.75 3.16
CA PHE A 745 13.03 14.79 3.54
C PHE A 745 13.17 14.62 5.04
N PRO A 746 13.98 13.65 5.52
CA PRO A 746 14.17 13.45 6.95
C PRO A 746 14.83 14.69 7.60
N VAL A 747 14.35 15.06 8.81
CA VAL A 747 14.96 16.16 9.58
C VAL A 747 16.33 15.77 10.14
N ASN A 748 16.59 14.47 10.29
CA ASN A 748 17.89 13.95 10.72
C ASN A 748 18.89 13.96 9.58
N LYS A 749 20.02 14.66 9.76
CA LYS A 749 21.04 14.85 8.71
C LYS A 749 21.78 13.58 8.35
N GLU A 750 22.02 12.70 9.32
CA GLU A 750 22.70 11.43 9.08
C GLU A 750 21.84 10.54 8.17
N ARG A 751 20.53 10.47 8.44
CA ARG A 751 19.58 9.75 7.58
C ARG A 751 19.46 10.40 6.20
N PHE A 752 19.38 11.73 6.15
CA PHE A 752 19.34 12.48 4.90
C PHE A 752 20.59 12.20 4.04
N ASP A 753 21.79 12.30 4.62
CA ASP A 753 23.04 12.05 3.92
C ASP A 753 23.13 10.58 3.45
N ALA A 754 22.65 9.62 4.27
CA ALA A 754 22.64 8.20 3.93
C ALA A 754 21.71 7.90 2.75
N SER A 755 20.54 8.53 2.70
CA SER A 755 19.56 8.31 1.63
C SER A 755 19.94 8.95 0.28
N LEU A 756 21.00 9.77 0.24
CA LEU A 756 21.56 10.30 -1.00
C LEU A 756 22.62 9.37 -1.63
N VAL A 757 22.98 8.31 -0.94
CA VAL A 757 23.97 7.34 -1.45
C VAL A 757 23.22 6.30 -2.29
N ASP A 758 23.62 6.16 -3.55
CA ASP A 758 23.09 5.09 -4.40
C ASP A 758 23.43 3.72 -3.76
N PRO A 759 22.44 2.85 -3.48
CA PRO A 759 22.70 1.55 -2.84
C PRO A 759 23.65 0.68 -3.65
N ASP A 760 23.68 0.82 -4.98
CA ASP A 760 24.56 0.05 -5.85
C ASP A 760 25.99 0.64 -5.94
N ALA A 761 26.21 1.82 -5.36
CA ALA A 761 27.51 2.48 -5.41
C ALA A 761 28.63 1.62 -4.76
N GLY A 762 29.53 1.13 -5.58
CA GLY A 762 30.67 0.32 -5.15
C GLY A 762 30.49 -1.18 -5.39
N THR A 763 29.38 -1.63 -5.95
CA THR A 763 29.21 -3.00 -6.45
C THR A 763 30.08 -3.22 -7.72
N GLU A 764 30.45 -4.48 -7.99
CA GLU A 764 31.22 -4.82 -9.19
C GLU A 764 30.39 -4.55 -10.45
N GLY A 765 30.88 -3.71 -11.34
CA GLY A 765 30.17 -3.32 -12.57
C GLY A 765 29.30 -2.07 -12.46
N TYR A 766 29.22 -1.45 -11.30
CA TYR A 766 28.47 -0.20 -11.12
C TYR A 766 28.95 0.92 -12.07
N ASP A 767 28.03 1.42 -12.89
CA ASP A 767 28.22 2.62 -13.71
C ASP A 767 27.18 3.68 -13.32
N PRO A 768 27.57 4.79 -12.69
CA PRO A 768 26.63 5.83 -12.29
C PRO A 768 25.90 6.52 -13.47
N ASN A 769 26.29 6.22 -14.70
CA ASN A 769 25.65 6.73 -15.91
C ASN A 769 24.89 5.65 -16.70
N ALA A 770 24.88 4.41 -16.22
CA ALA A 770 24.03 3.39 -16.81
C ALA A 770 22.57 3.80 -16.74
N SER A 771 21.81 3.49 -17.76
CA SER A 771 20.35 3.65 -17.70
C SER A 771 19.80 2.68 -16.66
N LYS A 772 18.98 3.18 -15.73
CA LYS A 772 18.30 2.37 -14.72
C LYS A 772 16.91 1.90 -15.20
N GLY A 773 16.55 2.26 -16.43
CA GLY A 773 15.30 1.89 -17.05
C GLY A 773 14.93 2.82 -18.20
N SER A 774 13.92 2.47 -18.95
CA SER A 774 13.27 3.37 -19.92
C SER A 774 11.81 3.56 -19.54
N TRP A 775 11.34 4.78 -19.70
CA TRP A 775 9.91 5.08 -19.59
C TRP A 775 9.34 5.21 -20.98
N GLY A 776 8.36 4.34 -21.30
CA GLY A 776 7.51 4.48 -22.47
C GLY A 776 6.31 5.37 -22.13
N MET A 777 6.00 6.33 -22.98
CA MET A 777 4.78 7.11 -22.91
C MET A 777 4.23 7.32 -24.32
N THR A 778 2.93 7.41 -24.43
CA THR A 778 2.27 7.60 -25.73
C THR A 778 1.72 9.02 -25.82
N ASP A 779 2.04 9.75 -26.90
CA ASP A 779 1.45 11.05 -27.14
C ASP A 779 -0.01 10.94 -27.63
N GLU A 780 -0.72 12.05 -27.71
CA GLU A 780 -2.13 12.10 -28.14
C GLU A 780 -2.35 11.61 -29.58
N ASP A 781 -1.32 11.56 -30.39
CA ASP A 781 -1.36 11.07 -31.77
C ASP A 781 -1.04 9.56 -31.85
N GLY A 782 -0.83 8.89 -30.69
CA GLY A 782 -0.51 7.46 -30.58
C GLY A 782 0.97 7.14 -30.87
N ASN A 783 1.86 8.15 -30.85
CA ASN A 783 3.29 7.87 -31.03
C ASN A 783 3.92 7.57 -29.67
N GLU A 784 4.66 6.49 -29.60
CA GLU A 784 5.44 6.17 -28.43
C GLU A 784 6.67 7.08 -28.32
N ILE A 785 6.90 7.58 -27.11
CA ILE A 785 8.07 8.36 -26.72
C ILE A 785 8.76 7.57 -25.62
N SER A 786 9.93 7.03 -25.93
CA SER A 786 10.78 6.36 -24.94
C SER A 786 11.79 7.35 -24.36
N VAL A 787 11.89 7.37 -23.05
CA VAL A 787 12.82 8.21 -22.30
C VAL A 787 13.68 7.32 -21.42
N ASP A 788 14.96 7.17 -21.73
CA ASP A 788 15.91 6.46 -20.88
C ASP A 788 16.21 7.28 -19.62
N ILE A 789 16.10 6.68 -18.46
CA ILE A 789 16.38 7.31 -17.16
C ILE A 789 17.64 6.73 -16.54
#